data_f11d6597881864236c3b494d3c945720
#
_entry.id   f11d6597881864236c3b494d3c945720
#
_cell.length_a   1.000
_cell.length_b   1.000
_cell.length_c   1.000
_cell.angle_alpha   90.00
_cell.angle_beta   90.00
_cell.angle_gamma   90.00
#
_symmetry.space_group_name_H-M   'P 1'
#
loop_
_entity.id
_entity.type
_entity.pdbx_description
1 polymer ?
#
loop_
_entity_poly.entity_id
_entity_poly.type
_entity_poly.pdbx_seq_one_letter_code
_entity_poly.pdbx_strand_id
1 'polypeptide(L)'
;MEQTSLSLFKGYSDKSPSTATLAEVINLIRESPAVRDHTEKHRYFLLQGNAIAARREKSSCPCFAVAVRFDGGKQQKHIHSWTGLCLADIDHIDPDGLEELRRKACADPHTLLAYVTIGGNGLRILFLIDKLEGVNRQSLTLYKRIFEQANRYYADLLGCPCDLQCKNATRLSGLAHDPAVFFNPAAQPFRLESFAETQQQTLQPASRPAARRLLKRAVAAASQILQQEQVVYEPHHRNQYIMRMGYLLNAYGVPQADAEQWAVDTFTDYDGNVAGVIASCYTHVDEHATRPLPAVLKAKAKSTCDVKQIEDFLNRQAVFRHNVITGQCEIAYLDGNAASEFAPLTDRDVNSLWTRMSKEVGRTRQCDIYSVLHSDFVSLYNPFRDYLQSLPAWDGTTDHIARLASTVHVRGEQARFTAYFRKWLVGLVAGVIEESNVNHQILVLIGSQGSYKTTWFNYLLPPELRRYFLTKVSNNYASKDDLFSLSEFILICLEEIDEMSPATLNQLKAMVTLKSVNERAAYARNKEHRPHIASFCATGNNVNFLNDPSGNRRWLPFEVESIDPPQDNPVDYVGVYAQAYHHWQDNFRYWFDAEEIDALNRYNQRFETPNLERELILSHFRCTLPGETGIFVTTAYVLNQINRYIRQPLSPIKVGLLMKQLGFKPIRYAGQRGYRVYEYTAEEIMQNRHAAARFTQEDWQNPEDGRAPEGGPDEEPLLV
;
A
#
# COMPACT_ATOMS: atom_id res chain seq x y z
N MET A 1 7.84 -1.88 42.87
CA MET A 1 7.39 -2.26 41.51
C MET A 1 6.26 -1.35 41.00
N GLU A 2 5.27 -0.99 41.79
CA GLU A 2 4.21 -0.06 41.39
C GLU A 2 4.71 1.33 40.94
N GLN A 3 5.88 1.76 41.39
CA GLN A 3 6.52 3.03 41.04
C GLN A 3 7.40 2.94 39.76
N THR A 4 7.39 1.81 39.02
CA THR A 4 8.13 1.74 37.76
C THR A 4 7.59 2.79 36.79
N SER A 5 8.48 3.68 36.36
CA SER A 5 8.13 4.80 35.48
C SER A 5 8.10 4.34 34.01
N LEU A 6 7.00 4.60 33.32
CA LEU A 6 6.72 4.20 31.94
C LEU A 6 6.45 5.44 31.09
N SER A 7 6.58 5.30 29.78
CA SER A 7 6.16 6.32 28.81
C SER A 7 4.77 5.98 28.30
N LEU A 8 3.82 6.89 28.57
CA LEU A 8 2.41 6.81 28.16
C LEU A 8 2.17 7.80 27.01
N PHE A 9 1.42 7.36 26.00
CA PHE A 9 1.03 8.14 24.82
C PHE A 9 -0.49 8.20 24.70
N LYS A 10 -1.02 9.31 24.19
CA LYS A 10 -2.47 9.51 23.99
C LYS A 10 -3.04 8.60 22.89
N GLY A 11 -2.18 8.02 22.07
CA GLY A 11 -2.50 7.08 20.98
C GLY A 11 -1.26 6.76 20.16
N TYR A 12 -1.38 5.86 19.21
CA TYR A 12 -0.22 5.44 18.40
C TYR A 12 0.36 6.53 17.49
N SER A 13 -0.37 7.60 17.19
CA SER A 13 0.12 8.76 16.43
C SER A 13 0.88 9.78 17.28
N ASP A 14 0.69 9.74 18.59
CA ASP A 14 1.34 10.66 19.52
C ASP A 14 2.87 10.49 19.50
N LYS A 15 3.59 11.62 19.55
CA LYS A 15 5.06 11.66 19.56
C LYS A 15 5.62 12.24 20.85
N SER A 16 4.77 12.65 21.76
CA SER A 16 5.13 13.35 23.01
C SER A 16 4.72 12.51 24.22
N PRO A 17 5.59 11.59 24.69
CA PRO A 17 5.28 10.76 25.84
C PRO A 17 5.11 11.57 27.12
N SER A 18 4.11 11.21 27.91
CA SER A 18 4.02 11.57 29.32
C SER A 18 4.60 10.45 30.19
N THR A 19 5.02 10.79 31.40
CA THR A 19 5.47 9.80 32.37
C THR A 19 4.27 9.30 33.17
N ALA A 20 4.16 7.98 33.30
CA ALA A 20 3.16 7.33 34.14
C ALA A 20 3.82 6.18 34.94
N THR A 21 3.26 5.84 36.08
CA THR A 21 3.65 4.67 36.88
C THR A 21 2.91 3.43 36.37
N LEU A 22 3.43 2.25 36.68
CA LEU A 22 2.76 0.99 36.35
C LEU A 22 1.36 0.92 37.01
N ALA A 23 1.22 1.43 38.25
CA ALA A 23 -0.05 1.51 38.95
C ALA A 23 -1.08 2.38 38.19
N GLU A 24 -0.67 3.53 37.65
CA GLU A 24 -1.52 4.38 36.84
C GLU A 24 -1.94 3.66 35.53
N VAL A 25 -1.04 2.93 34.89
CA VAL A 25 -1.36 2.13 33.71
C VAL A 25 -2.39 1.05 34.03
N ILE A 26 -2.24 0.34 35.16
CA ILE A 26 -3.21 -0.66 35.64
C ILE A 26 -4.59 -0.01 35.87
N ASN A 27 -4.63 1.16 36.52
CA ASN A 27 -5.88 1.89 36.75
C ASN A 27 -6.53 2.36 35.44
N LEU A 28 -5.73 2.79 34.45
CA LEU A 28 -6.26 3.11 33.13
C LEU A 28 -6.90 1.89 32.42
N ILE A 29 -6.30 0.71 32.56
CA ILE A 29 -6.87 -0.54 32.01
C ILE A 29 -8.17 -0.90 32.73
N ARG A 30 -8.21 -0.76 34.06
CA ARG A 30 -9.33 -1.20 34.89
C ARG A 30 -10.53 -0.25 34.86
N GLU A 31 -10.30 1.08 34.89
CA GLU A 31 -11.33 2.04 35.26
C GLU A 31 -11.49 3.22 34.28
N SER A 32 -10.54 3.47 33.37
CA SER A 32 -10.59 4.66 32.54
C SER A 32 -11.80 4.67 31.58
N PRO A 33 -12.70 5.68 31.66
CA PRO A 33 -13.83 5.82 30.74
C PRO A 33 -13.40 5.97 29.28
N ALA A 34 -12.30 6.66 29.03
CA ALA A 34 -11.78 6.87 27.67
C ALA A 34 -11.26 5.55 27.06
N VAL A 35 -10.53 4.73 27.83
CA VAL A 35 -10.04 3.42 27.38
C VAL A 35 -11.21 2.47 27.16
N ARG A 36 -12.25 2.54 28.02
CA ARG A 36 -13.49 1.77 27.86
C ARG A 36 -14.19 2.14 26.56
N ASP A 37 -14.43 3.42 26.32
CA ASP A 37 -15.10 3.91 25.11
C ASP A 37 -14.41 3.45 23.83
N HIS A 38 -13.09 3.59 23.74
CA HIS A 38 -12.31 3.08 22.62
C HIS A 38 -12.40 1.57 22.45
N THR A 39 -12.39 0.83 23.56
CA THR A 39 -12.50 -0.64 23.56
C THR A 39 -13.85 -1.10 23.06
N GLU A 40 -14.93 -0.52 23.56
CA GLU A 40 -16.30 -0.87 23.18
C GLU A 40 -16.58 -0.51 21.71
N LYS A 41 -16.18 0.69 21.27
CA LYS A 41 -16.30 1.12 19.87
C LYS A 41 -15.49 0.22 18.93
N HIS A 42 -14.26 -0.14 19.30
CA HIS A 42 -13.43 -1.03 18.50
C HIS A 42 -14.12 -2.39 18.29
N ARG A 43 -14.61 -3.01 19.36
CA ARG A 43 -15.32 -4.29 19.32
C ARG A 43 -16.63 -4.19 18.54
N TYR A 44 -17.39 -3.10 18.74
CA TYR A 44 -18.60 -2.83 17.96
C TYR A 44 -18.32 -2.78 16.46
N PHE A 45 -17.31 -2.00 16.01
CA PHE A 45 -16.98 -1.90 14.60
C PHE A 45 -16.44 -3.21 14.01
N LEU A 46 -15.74 -4.04 14.79
CA LEU A 46 -15.35 -5.39 14.36
C LEU A 46 -16.58 -6.27 14.10
N LEU A 47 -17.57 -6.26 14.99
CA LEU A 47 -18.81 -6.99 14.81
C LEU A 47 -19.61 -6.53 13.59
N GLN A 48 -19.54 -5.25 13.24
CA GLN A 48 -20.17 -4.69 12.04
C GLN A 48 -19.36 -4.91 10.74
N GLY A 49 -18.21 -5.60 10.81
CA GLY A 49 -17.33 -5.81 9.65
C GLY A 49 -16.57 -4.53 9.18
N ASN A 50 -16.66 -3.44 9.95
CA ASN A 50 -16.00 -2.16 9.61
C ASN A 50 -14.56 -2.12 10.16
N ALA A 51 -13.64 -2.81 9.47
CA ALA A 51 -12.24 -2.90 9.87
C ALA A 51 -11.52 -1.53 9.91
N ILE A 52 -11.92 -0.58 9.07
CA ILE A 52 -11.30 0.76 9.01
C ILE A 52 -11.64 1.56 10.27
N ALA A 53 -12.91 1.61 10.65
CA ALA A 53 -13.35 2.29 11.86
C ALA A 53 -12.79 1.61 13.13
N ALA A 54 -12.78 0.28 13.18
CA ALA A 54 -12.15 -0.48 14.26
C ALA A 54 -10.66 -0.15 14.40
N ARG A 55 -9.90 -0.12 13.29
CA ARG A 55 -8.48 0.26 13.28
C ARG A 55 -8.24 1.68 13.77
N ARG A 56 -9.14 2.61 13.44
CA ARG A 56 -9.06 4.00 13.90
C ARG A 56 -9.20 4.07 15.42
N GLU A 57 -10.18 3.41 16.01
CA GLU A 57 -10.37 3.35 17.47
C GLU A 57 -9.15 2.74 18.17
N LYS A 58 -8.64 1.60 17.68
CA LYS A 58 -7.40 0.98 18.18
C LYS A 58 -6.21 1.95 18.13
N SER A 59 -6.09 2.76 17.07
CA SER A 59 -4.98 3.69 16.90
C SER A 59 -5.08 4.93 17.80
N SER A 60 -6.29 5.34 18.14
CA SER A 60 -6.58 6.50 18.99
C SER A 60 -6.60 6.14 20.48
N CYS A 61 -6.74 4.86 20.83
CA CYS A 61 -6.68 4.40 22.21
C CYS A 61 -5.28 4.66 22.80
N PRO A 62 -5.17 5.12 24.06
CA PRO A 62 -3.89 5.31 24.72
C PRO A 62 -3.03 4.04 24.68
N CYS A 63 -1.71 4.24 24.62
CA CYS A 63 -0.74 3.15 24.56
C CYS A 63 0.52 3.53 25.36
N PHE A 64 1.30 2.54 25.74
CA PHE A 64 2.50 2.74 26.55
C PHE A 64 3.68 1.93 26.02
N ALA A 65 4.89 2.36 26.35
CA ALA A 65 6.10 1.61 26.05
C ALA A 65 6.42 0.66 27.21
N VAL A 66 6.49 -0.64 26.90
CA VAL A 66 6.72 -1.69 27.92
C VAL A 66 8.18 -1.74 28.32
N ALA A 67 9.10 -1.94 27.36
CA ALA A 67 10.50 -2.25 27.65
C ALA A 67 11.36 -1.03 27.96
N VAL A 68 10.99 0.14 27.46
CA VAL A 68 11.83 1.34 27.54
C VAL A 68 11.03 2.57 27.96
N ARG A 69 11.69 3.50 28.61
CA ARG A 69 11.21 4.85 28.84
C ARG A 69 11.80 5.78 27.79
N PHE A 70 10.98 6.62 27.21
CA PHE A 70 11.38 7.61 26.22
C PHE A 70 11.56 9.00 26.83
N ASP A 71 12.38 9.80 26.15
CA ASP A 71 12.49 11.25 26.36
C ASP A 71 12.40 11.95 25.00
N GLY A 72 11.43 12.86 24.85
CA GLY A 72 11.23 13.72 23.68
C GLY A 72 10.79 13.01 22.39
N GLY A 73 10.31 11.77 22.44
CA GLY A 73 9.83 11.06 21.26
C GLY A 73 9.60 9.56 21.46
N LYS A 74 9.51 8.77 20.38
CA LYS A 74 9.26 7.33 20.45
C LYS A 74 10.16 6.48 19.54
N GLN A 75 11.23 7.06 19.02
CA GLN A 75 12.21 6.36 18.20
C GLN A 75 13.34 5.82 19.07
N GLN A 76 14.14 4.90 18.56
CA GLN A 76 15.28 4.30 19.28
C GLN A 76 16.24 5.35 19.85
N LYS A 77 16.49 6.45 19.16
CA LYS A 77 17.34 7.56 19.62
C LYS A 77 16.77 8.33 20.82
N HIS A 78 15.49 8.17 21.13
CA HIS A 78 14.80 8.80 22.24
C HIS A 78 14.67 7.89 23.47
N ILE A 79 15.26 6.70 23.45
CA ILE A 79 15.25 5.81 24.60
C ILE A 79 16.13 6.44 25.70
N HIS A 80 15.48 6.70 26.85
CA HIS A 80 16.16 7.21 28.03
C HIS A 80 16.70 6.07 28.90
N SER A 81 15.89 5.06 29.19
CA SER A 81 16.26 3.96 30.07
C SER A 81 15.39 2.72 29.85
N TRP A 82 15.86 1.57 30.30
CA TRP A 82 15.09 0.35 30.38
C TRP A 82 14.13 0.38 31.56
N THR A 83 12.95 -0.21 31.41
CA THR A 83 11.93 -0.33 32.46
C THR A 83 12.13 -1.57 33.35
N GLY A 84 12.79 -2.59 32.84
CA GLY A 84 12.85 -3.92 33.44
C GLY A 84 11.61 -4.76 33.16
N LEU A 85 10.80 -4.37 32.18
CA LEU A 85 9.60 -5.09 31.74
C LEU A 85 9.77 -5.66 30.34
N CYS A 86 9.09 -6.78 30.09
CA CYS A 86 8.94 -7.37 28.79
C CYS A 86 7.50 -7.87 28.62
N LEU A 87 7.10 -8.19 27.37
CA LEU A 87 5.74 -8.62 27.07
C LEU A 87 5.70 -9.90 26.23
N ALA A 88 4.62 -10.67 26.43
CA ALA A 88 4.15 -11.68 25.51
C ALA A 88 2.74 -11.29 25.02
N ASP A 89 2.51 -11.35 23.72
CA ASP A 89 1.26 -10.99 23.06
C ASP A 89 0.71 -12.23 22.36
N ILE A 90 -0.51 -12.62 22.71
CA ILE A 90 -1.18 -13.77 22.15
C ILE A 90 -2.46 -13.27 21.49
N ASP A 91 -2.50 -13.37 20.18
CA ASP A 91 -3.63 -12.93 19.36
C ASP A 91 -4.43 -14.13 18.83
N HIS A 92 -5.64 -13.86 18.37
CA HIS A 92 -6.52 -14.84 17.71
C HIS A 92 -6.87 -16.06 18.57
N ILE A 93 -7.10 -15.84 19.86
CA ILE A 93 -7.59 -16.86 20.78
C ILE A 93 -9.07 -17.13 20.50
N ASP A 94 -9.45 -18.42 20.49
CA ASP A 94 -10.87 -18.80 20.46
C ASP A 94 -11.57 -18.27 21.72
N PRO A 95 -12.73 -17.62 21.59
CA PRO A 95 -13.46 -17.06 22.74
C PRO A 95 -13.67 -18.05 23.88
N ASP A 96 -13.94 -19.33 23.59
CA ASP A 96 -14.14 -20.37 24.57
C ASP A 96 -12.86 -20.77 25.33
N GLY A 97 -11.67 -20.52 24.72
CA GLY A 97 -10.38 -20.85 25.33
C GLY A 97 -9.72 -19.69 26.11
N LEU A 98 -10.22 -18.45 25.96
CA LEU A 98 -9.57 -17.25 26.50
C LEU A 98 -9.44 -17.27 28.02
N GLU A 99 -10.50 -17.66 28.73
CA GLU A 99 -10.50 -17.72 30.21
C GLU A 99 -9.57 -18.80 30.74
N GLU A 100 -9.46 -19.94 30.06
CA GLU A 100 -8.51 -20.99 30.46
C GLU A 100 -7.06 -20.52 30.28
N LEU A 101 -6.74 -19.91 29.15
CA LEU A 101 -5.41 -19.37 28.89
C LEU A 101 -5.04 -18.25 29.87
N ARG A 102 -6.00 -17.39 30.19
CA ARG A 102 -5.86 -16.37 31.22
C ARG A 102 -5.55 -16.96 32.57
N ARG A 103 -6.30 -17.98 33.01
CA ARG A 103 -6.07 -18.67 34.28
C ARG A 103 -4.67 -19.30 34.33
N LYS A 104 -4.22 -19.95 33.26
CA LYS A 104 -2.87 -20.53 33.16
C LYS A 104 -1.78 -19.42 33.25
N ALA A 105 -1.96 -18.33 32.51
CA ALA A 105 -1.04 -17.20 32.55
C ALA A 105 -0.96 -16.54 33.93
N CYS A 106 -2.12 -16.34 34.60
CA CYS A 106 -2.19 -15.74 35.93
C CYS A 106 -1.61 -16.64 37.04
N ALA A 107 -1.59 -17.95 36.84
CA ALA A 107 -1.00 -18.89 37.78
C ALA A 107 0.52 -19.01 37.67
N ASP A 108 1.12 -18.47 36.62
CA ASP A 108 2.55 -18.51 36.40
C ASP A 108 3.31 -17.51 37.29
N PRO A 109 4.38 -17.93 37.99
CA PRO A 109 5.12 -17.06 38.90
C PRO A 109 5.83 -15.90 38.27
N HIS A 110 6.08 -15.92 36.95
CA HIS A 110 6.75 -14.83 36.22
C HIS A 110 5.75 -13.77 35.74
N THR A 111 4.46 -14.07 35.66
CA THR A 111 3.45 -13.15 35.20
C THR A 111 3.23 -12.02 36.19
N LEU A 112 3.57 -10.78 35.78
CA LEU A 112 3.36 -9.57 36.56
C LEU A 112 1.98 -8.97 36.32
N LEU A 113 1.58 -8.87 35.05
CA LEU A 113 0.33 -8.26 34.61
C LEU A 113 -0.24 -9.09 33.46
N ALA A 114 -1.55 -9.32 33.48
CA ALA A 114 -2.24 -9.92 32.32
C ALA A 114 -3.60 -9.25 32.10
N TYR A 115 -3.91 -8.91 30.85
CA TYR A 115 -5.19 -8.31 30.47
C TYR A 115 -5.60 -8.68 29.04
N VAL A 116 -6.89 -8.66 28.78
CA VAL A 116 -7.49 -8.95 27.48
C VAL A 116 -7.25 -7.79 26.53
N THR A 117 -6.80 -8.07 25.31
CA THR A 117 -6.53 -7.05 24.30
C THR A 117 -7.80 -6.34 23.81
N ILE A 118 -7.64 -5.19 23.14
CA ILE A 118 -8.74 -4.34 22.69
C ILE A 118 -9.74 -5.09 21.77
N GLY A 119 -9.25 -6.08 20.99
CA GLY A 119 -10.07 -6.93 20.14
C GLY A 119 -10.97 -7.91 20.88
N GLY A 120 -10.69 -8.19 22.15
CA GLY A 120 -11.45 -9.14 22.96
C GLY A 120 -11.08 -10.62 22.73
N ASN A 121 -10.20 -10.91 21.80
CA ASN A 121 -9.76 -12.26 21.41
C ASN A 121 -8.24 -12.44 21.50
N GLY A 122 -7.59 -11.74 22.38
CA GLY A 122 -6.16 -11.85 22.65
C GLY A 122 -5.83 -11.57 24.12
N LEU A 123 -4.70 -12.07 24.57
CA LEU A 123 -4.20 -11.91 25.93
C LEU A 123 -2.82 -11.26 25.89
N ARG A 124 -2.63 -10.22 26.66
CA ARG A 124 -1.34 -9.54 26.84
C ARG A 124 -0.79 -9.79 28.21
N ILE A 125 0.44 -10.30 28.26
CA ILE A 125 1.13 -10.67 29.49
C ILE A 125 2.37 -9.81 29.59
N LEU A 126 2.56 -9.11 30.72
CA LEU A 126 3.79 -8.42 31.07
C LEU A 126 4.49 -9.21 32.18
N PHE A 127 5.80 -9.28 32.08
CA PHE A 127 6.65 -9.96 33.06
C PHE A 127 7.91 -9.16 33.31
N LEU A 128 8.53 -9.42 34.46
CA LEU A 128 9.78 -8.79 34.88
C LEU A 128 10.97 -9.45 34.18
N ILE A 129 11.95 -8.62 33.84
CA ILE A 129 13.29 -9.05 33.44
C ILE A 129 14.31 -8.30 34.26
N ASP A 130 15.53 -8.80 34.35
CA ASP A 130 16.63 -8.04 34.96
C ASP A 130 16.86 -6.75 34.17
N LYS A 131 16.98 -5.63 34.89
CA LYS A 131 17.11 -4.32 34.27
C LYS A 131 18.44 -4.25 33.51
N LEU A 132 18.33 -3.99 32.20
CA LEU A 132 19.49 -3.88 31.34
C LEU A 132 20.24 -2.58 31.58
N GLU A 133 21.58 -2.63 31.55
CA GLU A 133 22.43 -1.45 31.73
C GLU A 133 22.68 -0.75 30.39
N GLY A 134 22.55 0.57 30.41
CA GLY A 134 22.78 1.43 29.25
C GLY A 134 21.86 1.15 28.07
N VAL A 135 21.86 2.06 27.07
CA VAL A 135 21.11 1.90 25.83
C VAL A 135 22.09 1.81 24.67
N ASN A 136 22.52 0.61 24.35
CA ASN A 136 23.52 0.32 23.33
C ASN A 136 23.12 -0.91 22.49
N ARG A 137 23.94 -1.24 21.49
CA ARG A 137 23.67 -2.38 20.60
C ARG A 137 23.64 -3.72 21.35
N GLN A 138 24.45 -3.87 22.40
CA GLN A 138 24.52 -5.09 23.19
C GLN A 138 23.25 -5.29 24.02
N SER A 139 22.80 -4.24 24.76
CA SER A 139 21.57 -4.30 25.54
C SER A 139 20.33 -4.53 24.67
N LEU A 140 20.27 -3.91 23.48
CA LEU A 140 19.20 -4.16 22.52
C LEU A 140 19.18 -5.60 21.97
N THR A 141 20.37 -6.18 21.76
CA THR A 141 20.51 -7.58 21.32
C THR A 141 20.14 -8.54 22.45
N LEU A 142 20.56 -8.24 23.68
CA LEU A 142 20.24 -9.03 24.87
C LEU A 142 18.72 -9.01 25.13
N TYR A 143 18.06 -7.84 25.05
CA TYR A 143 16.62 -7.74 25.15
C TYR A 143 15.89 -8.65 24.17
N LYS A 144 16.31 -8.67 22.90
CA LYS A 144 15.70 -9.54 21.88
C LYS A 144 15.83 -11.01 22.22
N ARG A 145 16.97 -11.43 22.76
CA ARG A 145 17.18 -12.83 23.20
C ARG A 145 16.28 -13.19 24.37
N ILE A 146 16.17 -12.31 25.38
CA ILE A 146 15.27 -12.49 26.51
C ILE A 146 13.82 -12.57 26.03
N PHE A 147 13.41 -11.63 25.15
CA PHE A 147 12.08 -11.63 24.56
C PHE A 147 11.77 -12.96 23.83
N GLU A 148 12.66 -13.43 22.98
CA GLU A 148 12.45 -14.66 22.20
C GLU A 148 12.37 -15.90 23.09
N GLN A 149 13.14 -15.99 24.16
CA GLN A 149 13.08 -17.12 25.08
C GLN A 149 11.85 -17.08 25.99
N ALA A 150 11.52 -15.91 26.53
CA ALA A 150 10.33 -15.78 27.39
C ALA A 150 9.03 -15.98 26.60
N ASN A 151 8.96 -15.47 25.36
CA ASN A 151 7.79 -15.72 24.52
C ASN A 151 7.67 -17.20 24.11
N ARG A 152 8.78 -17.91 23.96
CA ARG A 152 8.78 -19.36 23.74
C ARG A 152 8.27 -20.11 24.98
N TYR A 153 8.71 -19.67 26.17
CA TYR A 153 8.22 -20.20 27.45
C TYR A 153 6.71 -20.02 27.60
N TYR A 154 6.17 -18.82 27.36
CA TYR A 154 4.73 -18.59 27.43
C TYR A 154 3.98 -19.35 26.35
N ALA A 155 4.53 -19.51 25.17
CA ALA A 155 3.91 -20.31 24.11
C ALA A 155 3.82 -21.81 24.51
N ASP A 156 4.85 -22.35 25.15
CA ASP A 156 4.85 -23.73 25.65
C ASP A 156 3.89 -23.90 26.86
N LEU A 157 3.88 -22.93 27.79
CA LEU A 157 2.98 -22.91 28.96
C LEU A 157 1.50 -22.88 28.55
N LEU A 158 1.17 -22.07 27.57
CA LEU A 158 -0.19 -21.80 27.16
C LEU A 158 -0.68 -22.73 26.04
N GLY A 159 0.26 -23.42 25.36
CA GLY A 159 -0.05 -24.29 24.23
C GLY A 159 -0.43 -23.55 22.93
N CYS A 160 -0.13 -22.25 22.86
CA CYS A 160 -0.44 -21.41 21.70
C CYS A 160 0.74 -20.46 21.36
N PRO A 161 0.90 -20.05 20.09
CA PRO A 161 2.03 -19.22 19.69
C PRO A 161 1.89 -17.78 20.18
N CYS A 162 2.99 -17.16 20.64
CA CYS A 162 3.08 -15.73 20.90
C CYS A 162 3.53 -14.96 19.64
N ASP A 163 3.13 -13.68 19.51
CA ASP A 163 3.54 -12.81 18.41
C ASP A 163 5.00 -12.37 18.56
N LEU A 164 5.90 -13.04 17.82
CA LEU A 164 7.34 -12.73 17.81
C LEU A 164 7.69 -11.43 17.05
N GLN A 165 6.74 -10.77 16.37
CA GLN A 165 6.97 -9.47 15.73
C GLN A 165 7.12 -8.35 16.76
N CYS A 166 6.66 -8.57 17.99
CA CYS A 166 6.76 -7.62 19.11
C CYS A 166 8.17 -7.48 19.74
N LYS A 167 9.22 -8.11 19.20
CA LYS A 167 10.59 -8.12 19.71
C LYS A 167 11.35 -6.79 19.70
N ASN A 168 10.76 -5.73 19.15
CA ASN A 168 11.40 -4.42 19.14
C ASN A 168 11.14 -3.70 20.48
N ALA A 169 12.18 -3.33 21.20
CA ALA A 169 12.09 -2.66 22.49
C ALA A 169 11.31 -1.32 22.46
N THR A 170 11.25 -0.65 21.30
CA THR A 170 10.50 0.60 21.12
C THR A 170 9.01 0.39 20.81
N ARG A 171 8.55 -0.88 20.76
CA ARG A 171 7.16 -1.18 20.43
C ARG A 171 6.22 -0.67 21.53
N LEU A 172 5.15 -0.01 21.10
CA LEU A 172 4.10 0.45 22.00
C LEU A 172 3.05 -0.64 22.18
N SER A 173 2.57 -0.80 23.41
CA SER A 173 1.49 -1.67 23.80
C SER A 173 0.21 -0.85 23.98
N GLY A 174 -0.86 -1.17 23.24
CA GLY A 174 -2.16 -0.50 23.38
C GLY A 174 -2.85 -0.88 24.67
N LEU A 175 -3.49 0.08 25.32
CA LEU A 175 -4.40 -0.17 26.42
C LEU A 175 -5.71 -0.79 25.91
N ALA A 176 -6.39 -1.50 26.79
CA ALA A 176 -7.73 -2.02 26.59
C ALA A 176 -8.46 -2.02 27.93
N HIS A 177 -9.77 -1.82 27.91
CA HIS A 177 -10.56 -1.92 29.13
C HIS A 177 -10.76 -3.39 29.53
N ASP A 178 -10.20 -3.73 30.69
CA ASP A 178 -10.35 -5.04 31.33
C ASP A 178 -10.51 -4.84 32.85
N PRO A 179 -11.74 -4.85 33.36
CA PRO A 179 -12.02 -4.71 34.81
C PRO A 179 -11.35 -5.79 35.66
N ALA A 180 -11.11 -6.96 35.08
CA ALA A 180 -10.50 -8.09 35.73
C ALA A 180 -9.00 -8.23 35.45
N VAL A 181 -8.31 -7.12 35.08
CA VAL A 181 -6.88 -7.11 34.89
C VAL A 181 -6.15 -7.74 36.06
N PHE A 182 -5.30 -8.73 35.79
CA PHE A 182 -4.51 -9.43 36.79
C PHE A 182 -3.23 -8.65 37.08
N PHE A 183 -2.86 -8.57 38.36
CA PHE A 183 -1.58 -7.97 38.77
C PHE A 183 -0.99 -8.77 39.95
N ASN A 184 0.27 -9.19 39.78
CA ASN A 184 1.02 -9.93 40.81
C ASN A 184 2.29 -9.12 41.21
N PRO A 185 2.25 -8.38 42.34
CA PRO A 185 3.40 -7.61 42.81
C PRO A 185 4.59 -8.46 43.24
N ALA A 186 4.37 -9.76 43.47
CA ALA A 186 5.39 -10.73 43.86
C ALA A 186 5.93 -11.54 42.68
N ALA A 187 5.67 -11.10 41.43
CA ALA A 187 6.15 -11.78 40.23
C ALA A 187 7.68 -11.89 40.22
N GLN A 188 8.17 -13.06 39.87
CA GLN A 188 9.59 -13.35 39.79
C GLN A 188 10.18 -12.88 38.45
N PRO A 189 11.35 -12.24 38.42
CA PRO A 189 12.01 -11.88 37.16
C PRO A 189 12.32 -13.11 36.31
N PHE A 190 12.04 -13.00 35.00
CA PHE A 190 12.46 -14.00 34.04
C PHE A 190 13.97 -13.85 33.75
N ARG A 191 14.75 -14.86 34.11
CA ARG A 191 16.21 -14.87 33.95
C ARG A 191 16.65 -15.94 32.95
N LEU A 192 17.58 -15.58 32.08
CA LEU A 192 18.15 -16.53 31.13
C LEU A 192 18.88 -17.72 31.83
N GLU A 193 19.49 -17.44 32.96
CA GLU A 193 20.27 -18.42 33.74
C GLU A 193 19.42 -19.40 34.54
N SER A 194 18.25 -18.98 35.02
CA SER A 194 17.34 -19.87 35.78
C SER A 194 16.77 -21.03 34.94
N PHE A 195 16.84 -20.94 33.62
CA PHE A 195 16.47 -22.05 32.72
C PHE A 195 17.59 -23.07 32.51
N ALA A 196 18.85 -22.66 32.67
CA ALA A 196 19.96 -23.58 32.67
C ALA A 196 20.01 -24.42 33.97
N GLU A 197 19.64 -23.80 35.13
CA GLU A 197 19.62 -24.47 36.40
C GLU A 197 18.43 -25.38 36.64
N THR A 198 17.23 -25.05 36.10
CA THR A 198 16.08 -25.95 36.15
C THR A 198 16.23 -27.17 35.23
N GLN A 199 17.13 -27.08 34.22
CA GLN A 199 17.55 -28.25 33.43
C GLN A 199 18.69 -29.05 34.11
N GLN A 200 19.38 -28.49 35.12
CA GLN A 200 20.41 -29.21 35.85
C GLN A 200 19.92 -29.97 37.08
N GLN A 201 18.71 -29.71 37.59
CA GLN A 201 18.14 -30.44 38.73
C GLN A 201 17.34 -31.68 38.36
N THR A 202 17.06 -31.92 37.10
CA THR A 202 16.67 -33.24 36.58
C THR A 202 17.88 -33.83 35.87
N LEU A 203 18.79 -34.39 36.65
CA LEU A 203 19.85 -35.28 36.16
C LEU A 203 19.21 -36.42 35.40
N GLN A 204 19.18 -36.31 34.07
CA GLN A 204 19.54 -37.36 33.11
C GLN A 204 19.26 -36.98 31.67
N PRO A 205 19.74 -37.75 30.73
CA PRO A 205 20.87 -37.44 29.85
C PRO A 205 20.37 -36.95 28.49
N ALA A 206 21.25 -36.34 27.72
CA ALA A 206 21.07 -36.00 26.32
C ALA A 206 19.75 -35.26 25.95
N SER A 207 19.88 -34.01 25.51
CA SER A 207 18.77 -33.19 25.02
C SER A 207 17.66 -34.05 24.36
N ARG A 208 16.41 -33.89 24.78
CA ARG A 208 15.23 -34.62 24.20
C ARG A 208 15.26 -34.75 22.67
N PRO A 209 15.78 -33.75 21.88
CA PRO A 209 15.97 -33.94 20.43
C PRO A 209 17.05 -34.95 20.07
N ALA A 210 18.12 -35.14 20.86
CA ALA A 210 19.15 -36.10 20.59
C ALA A 210 18.73 -37.53 20.99
N ALA A 211 18.06 -37.70 22.12
CA ALA A 211 17.45 -38.98 22.54
C ALA A 211 16.34 -39.42 21.55
N ARG A 212 15.48 -38.52 21.10
CA ARG A 212 14.46 -38.81 20.11
C ARG A 212 15.03 -39.15 18.73
N ARG A 213 16.16 -38.56 18.34
CA ARG A 213 16.90 -38.92 17.12
C ARG A 213 17.58 -40.30 17.28
N LEU A 214 18.15 -40.59 18.47
CA LEU A 214 18.76 -41.86 18.77
C LEU A 214 17.73 -42.98 18.70
N LEU A 215 16.59 -42.84 19.39
CA LEU A 215 15.47 -43.78 19.39
C LEU A 215 14.95 -44.04 17.95
N LYS A 216 14.67 -43.00 17.18
CA LYS A 216 14.20 -43.14 15.80
C LYS A 216 15.17 -43.91 14.91
N ARG A 217 16.48 -43.66 15.06
CA ARG A 217 17.55 -44.37 14.32
C ARG A 217 17.71 -45.81 14.79
N ALA A 218 17.68 -46.05 16.10
CA ALA A 218 17.77 -47.38 16.68
C ALA A 218 16.59 -48.27 16.29
N VAL A 219 15.35 -47.73 16.32
CA VAL A 219 14.15 -48.43 15.87
C VAL A 219 14.27 -48.84 14.39
N ALA A 220 14.70 -47.88 13.53
CA ALA A 220 14.85 -48.17 12.08
C ALA A 220 15.92 -49.28 11.84
N ALA A 221 17.06 -49.22 12.53
CA ALA A 221 18.09 -50.21 12.42
C ALA A 221 17.67 -51.57 13.01
N ALA A 222 16.98 -51.58 14.15
CA ALA A 222 16.44 -52.81 14.76
C ALA A 222 15.40 -53.47 13.84
N SER A 223 14.47 -52.67 13.26
CA SER A 223 13.48 -53.20 12.31
C SER A 223 14.09 -53.85 11.08
N GLN A 224 15.20 -53.30 10.55
CA GLN A 224 15.92 -53.90 9.43
C GLN A 224 16.55 -55.27 9.83
N ILE A 225 17.08 -55.40 11.04
CA ILE A 225 17.63 -56.65 11.54
C ILE A 225 16.54 -57.69 11.71
N LEU A 226 15.40 -57.32 12.35
CA LEU A 226 14.24 -58.22 12.51
C LEU A 226 13.71 -58.72 11.18
N GLN A 227 13.67 -57.82 10.17
CA GLN A 227 13.28 -58.22 8.80
C GLN A 227 14.28 -59.20 8.18
N GLN A 228 15.60 -59.01 8.39
CA GLN A 228 16.63 -59.93 7.92
C GLN A 228 16.59 -61.28 8.64
N GLU A 229 16.29 -61.26 9.96
CA GLU A 229 16.14 -62.45 10.79
C GLU A 229 14.74 -63.13 10.57
N GLN A 230 13.88 -62.61 9.68
CA GLN A 230 12.52 -63.07 9.43
C GLN A 230 11.64 -63.12 10.69
N VAL A 231 11.91 -62.27 11.67
CA VAL A 231 11.08 -62.09 12.86
C VAL A 231 10.02 -61.06 12.56
N VAL A 232 8.78 -61.49 12.43
CA VAL A 232 7.63 -60.65 12.01
C VAL A 232 6.69 -60.46 13.20
N TYR A 233 6.07 -59.30 13.31
CA TYR A 233 5.06 -58.98 14.30
C TYR A 233 3.70 -59.52 13.88
N GLU A 234 3.38 -60.79 14.31
CA GLU A 234 2.17 -61.50 13.92
C GLU A 234 1.56 -62.27 15.13
N PRO A 235 0.29 -62.68 15.08
CA PRO A 235 -0.33 -63.47 16.14
C PRO A 235 0.53 -64.67 16.53
N HIS A 236 0.65 -64.90 17.85
CA HIS A 236 1.50 -65.91 18.50
C HIS A 236 3.02 -65.64 18.55
N HIS A 237 3.52 -64.70 17.75
CA HIS A 237 4.95 -64.29 17.74
C HIS A 237 5.19 -62.86 18.25
N ARG A 238 4.15 -62.09 18.63
CA ARG A 238 4.22 -60.70 19.07
C ARG A 238 5.17 -60.49 20.22
N ASN A 239 5.13 -61.34 21.26
CA ASN A 239 6.05 -61.24 22.40
C ASN A 239 7.50 -61.39 21.99
N GLN A 240 7.80 -62.38 21.12
CA GLN A 240 9.14 -62.61 20.61
C GLN A 240 9.67 -61.37 19.83
N TYR A 241 8.83 -60.78 19.01
CA TYR A 241 9.18 -59.57 18.26
C TYR A 241 9.48 -58.39 19.19
N ILE A 242 8.61 -58.11 20.18
CA ILE A 242 8.79 -57.02 21.13
C ILE A 242 10.04 -57.23 22.00
N MET A 243 10.29 -58.44 22.46
CA MET A 243 11.45 -58.80 23.24
C MET A 243 12.74 -58.62 22.40
N ARG A 244 12.78 -59.11 21.16
CA ARG A 244 13.93 -58.97 20.27
C ARG A 244 14.19 -57.53 19.91
N MET A 245 13.16 -56.74 19.69
CA MET A 245 13.25 -55.28 19.52
C MET A 245 13.84 -54.62 20.73
N GLY A 246 13.38 -54.98 21.96
CA GLY A 246 13.89 -54.44 23.21
C GLY A 246 15.38 -54.70 23.43
N TYR A 247 15.84 -55.91 23.15
CA TYR A 247 17.30 -56.21 23.19
C TYR A 247 18.11 -55.40 22.22
N LEU A 248 17.62 -55.16 21.01
CA LEU A 248 18.33 -54.35 20.03
C LEU A 248 18.33 -52.87 20.39
N LEU A 249 17.24 -52.35 20.96
CA LEU A 249 17.22 -50.96 21.47
C LEU A 249 18.14 -50.74 22.65
N ASN A 250 18.23 -51.72 23.57
CA ASN A 250 19.22 -51.72 24.65
C ASN A 250 20.66 -51.73 24.10
N ALA A 251 20.96 -52.65 23.19
CA ALA A 251 22.27 -52.74 22.56
C ALA A 251 22.69 -51.48 21.77
N TYR A 252 21.74 -50.72 21.21
CA TYR A 252 21.96 -49.42 20.56
C TYR A 252 22.06 -48.24 21.53
N GLY A 253 21.92 -48.47 22.88
CA GLY A 253 22.05 -47.44 23.89
C GLY A 253 20.86 -46.47 23.99
N VAL A 254 19.68 -46.93 23.60
CA VAL A 254 18.46 -46.15 23.82
C VAL A 254 18.13 -46.19 25.33
N PRO A 255 17.81 -45.06 25.98
CA PRO A 255 17.39 -45.05 27.37
C PRO A 255 16.13 -45.90 27.55
N GLN A 256 16.08 -46.68 28.64
CA GLN A 256 14.98 -47.63 28.95
C GLN A 256 13.61 -46.96 28.91
N ALA A 257 13.47 -45.76 29.56
CA ALA A 257 12.21 -45.03 29.62
C ALA A 257 11.69 -44.63 28.23
N ASP A 258 12.61 -44.23 27.33
CA ASP A 258 12.26 -43.84 25.93
C ASP A 258 11.85 -45.08 25.11
N ALA A 259 12.50 -46.24 25.34
CA ALA A 259 12.19 -47.49 24.66
C ALA A 259 10.83 -48.05 25.15
N GLU A 260 10.56 -47.99 26.46
CA GLU A 260 9.28 -48.42 27.06
C GLU A 260 8.13 -47.57 26.51
N GLN A 261 8.25 -46.24 26.56
CA GLN A 261 7.24 -45.33 26.06
C GLN A 261 6.95 -45.55 24.58
N TRP A 262 8.00 -45.62 23.74
CA TRP A 262 7.88 -45.90 22.34
C TRP A 262 7.18 -47.23 22.04
N ALA A 263 7.51 -48.28 22.80
CA ALA A 263 6.95 -49.61 22.60
C ALA A 263 5.47 -49.64 22.99
N VAL A 264 5.08 -48.99 24.10
CA VAL A 264 3.69 -48.84 24.51
C VAL A 264 2.86 -48.11 23.48
N ASP A 265 3.41 -47.01 22.93
CA ASP A 265 2.74 -46.21 21.88
C ASP A 265 2.63 -46.97 20.53
N THR A 266 3.54 -47.94 20.28
CA THR A 266 3.64 -48.65 18.98
C THR A 266 2.86 -49.95 18.94
N PHE A 267 2.91 -50.74 20.02
CA PHE A 267 2.31 -52.09 20.09
C PHE A 267 1.01 -52.10 20.90
N THR A 268 0.07 -51.26 20.46
CA THR A 268 -1.23 -51.05 21.16
C THR A 268 -2.19 -52.26 21.10
N ASP A 269 -1.92 -53.19 20.19
CA ASP A 269 -2.73 -54.42 20.00
C ASP A 269 -2.13 -55.66 20.67
N TYR A 270 -1.12 -55.51 21.51
CA TYR A 270 -0.53 -56.57 22.31
C TYR A 270 -1.24 -56.71 23.64
N ASP A 271 -1.83 -57.90 23.95
CA ASP A 271 -2.60 -58.14 25.16
C ASP A 271 -1.79 -58.28 26.45
N GLY A 272 -0.47 -58.19 26.41
CA GLY A 272 0.44 -58.30 27.53
C GLY A 272 1.00 -56.97 28.00
N ASN A 273 1.85 -56.99 29.05
CA ASN A 273 2.51 -55.81 29.55
C ASN A 273 3.74 -55.46 28.67
N VAL A 274 3.55 -54.64 27.64
CA VAL A 274 4.61 -54.20 26.69
C VAL A 274 5.78 -53.58 27.44
N ALA A 275 5.53 -52.67 28.39
CA ALA A 275 6.59 -51.99 29.16
C ALA A 275 7.39 -52.99 29.96
N GLY A 276 6.74 -53.98 30.58
CA GLY A 276 7.41 -55.05 31.33
C GLY A 276 8.31 -55.95 30.44
N VAL A 277 7.89 -56.23 29.21
CA VAL A 277 8.70 -56.98 28.23
C VAL A 277 9.95 -56.17 27.90
N ILE A 278 9.83 -54.87 27.60
CA ILE A 278 10.97 -54.00 27.32
C ILE A 278 11.88 -53.88 28.55
N ALA A 279 11.33 -53.63 29.75
CA ALA A 279 12.10 -53.56 30.99
C ALA A 279 12.93 -54.82 31.23
N SER A 280 12.39 -55.99 30.97
CA SER A 280 13.13 -57.27 31.10
C SER A 280 14.35 -57.35 30.20
N CYS A 281 14.29 -56.73 29.00
CA CYS A 281 15.43 -56.68 28.08
C CYS A 281 16.55 -55.75 28.55
N TYR A 282 16.23 -54.76 29.40
CA TYR A 282 17.20 -53.81 29.97
C TYR A 282 17.85 -54.31 31.27
N THR A 283 17.45 -55.45 31.80
CA THR A 283 18.17 -56.11 32.94
C THR A 283 19.55 -56.57 32.54
N HIS A 284 19.81 -56.77 31.22
CA HIS A 284 21.12 -57.05 30.66
C HIS A 284 21.97 -55.78 30.50
N VAL A 285 22.42 -55.24 31.61
CA VAL A 285 23.15 -53.95 31.66
C VAL A 285 24.46 -54.03 30.88
N ASP A 286 25.09 -55.19 30.81
CA ASP A 286 26.35 -55.44 30.10
C ASP A 286 26.21 -55.30 28.57
N GLU A 287 25.00 -55.39 28.07
CA GLU A 287 24.70 -55.23 26.63
C GLU A 287 24.30 -53.80 26.24
N HIS A 288 24.15 -52.92 27.22
CA HIS A 288 23.75 -51.52 26.94
C HIS A 288 24.81 -50.77 26.15
N ALA A 289 24.41 -50.16 25.01
CA ALA A 289 25.25 -49.37 24.10
C ALA A 289 26.47 -50.15 23.52
N THR A 290 26.41 -51.45 23.47
CA THR A 290 27.49 -52.32 22.93
C THR A 290 27.48 -52.33 21.42
N ARG A 291 26.39 -52.00 20.75
CA ARG A 291 26.24 -52.05 19.31
C ARG A 291 26.29 -50.67 18.71
N PRO A 292 27.28 -50.35 17.83
CA PRO A 292 27.25 -49.06 17.13
C PRO A 292 26.07 -49.03 16.19
N LEU A 293 25.31 -47.92 16.19
CA LEU A 293 24.31 -47.67 15.17
C LEU A 293 24.99 -47.71 13.78
N PRO A 294 24.39 -48.40 12.78
CA PRO A 294 24.93 -48.36 11.43
C PRO A 294 25.21 -46.91 11.06
N ALA A 295 26.44 -46.67 10.52
CA ALA A 295 26.74 -45.39 9.96
C ALA A 295 25.60 -45.04 9.00
N VAL A 296 24.89 -43.97 9.23
CA VAL A 296 23.98 -43.47 8.23
C VAL A 296 24.84 -43.29 7.01
N LEU A 297 24.76 -44.20 6.05
CA LEU A 297 25.01 -43.88 4.67
C LEU A 297 24.16 -42.65 4.52
N LYS A 298 24.77 -41.45 4.53
CA LYS A 298 24.11 -40.25 4.09
C LYS A 298 23.55 -40.69 2.73
N ALA A 299 22.27 -41.04 2.68
CA ALA A 299 21.53 -40.99 1.44
C ALA A 299 21.96 -39.66 0.91
N LYS A 300 22.75 -39.60 -0.19
CA LYS A 300 23.30 -38.40 -0.76
C LYS A 300 22.17 -37.40 -0.62
N ALA A 301 22.34 -36.46 0.33
CA ALA A 301 21.34 -35.41 0.52
C ALA A 301 21.20 -34.89 -0.90
N LYS A 302 20.02 -35.10 -1.55
CA LYS A 302 19.81 -34.64 -2.90
C LYS A 302 20.39 -33.25 -2.87
N SER A 303 21.50 -33.02 -3.56
CA SER A 303 22.22 -31.74 -3.54
C SER A 303 21.16 -30.68 -3.82
N THR A 304 21.16 -29.62 -3.05
CA THR A 304 20.34 -28.43 -3.42
C THR A 304 20.68 -28.14 -4.86
N CYS A 305 19.66 -28.01 -5.70
CA CYS A 305 19.88 -27.70 -7.11
C CYS A 305 20.75 -26.45 -7.20
N ASP A 306 21.72 -26.47 -8.10
CA ASP A 306 22.51 -25.27 -8.42
C ASP A 306 21.69 -24.33 -9.33
N VAL A 307 22.20 -23.10 -9.51
CA VAL A 307 21.53 -22.05 -10.30
C VAL A 307 21.27 -22.52 -11.73
N LYS A 308 22.23 -23.19 -12.37
CA LYS A 308 22.09 -23.68 -13.73
C LYS A 308 20.98 -24.72 -13.87
N GLN A 309 20.84 -25.61 -12.89
CA GLN A 309 19.73 -26.59 -12.88
C GLN A 309 18.37 -25.91 -12.72
N ILE A 310 18.32 -24.77 -11.99
CA ILE A 310 17.09 -23.98 -11.87
C ILE A 310 16.76 -23.30 -13.21
N GLU A 311 17.72 -22.67 -13.85
CA GLU A 311 17.57 -22.01 -15.15
C GLU A 311 17.16 -23.00 -16.24
N ASP A 312 17.83 -24.17 -16.33
CA ASP A 312 17.51 -25.22 -17.28
C ASP A 312 16.09 -25.79 -17.05
N PHE A 313 15.65 -25.89 -15.80
CA PHE A 313 14.29 -26.29 -15.48
C PHE A 313 13.28 -25.23 -15.91
N LEU A 314 13.49 -23.97 -15.53
CA LEU A 314 12.59 -22.87 -15.84
C LEU A 314 12.41 -22.68 -17.35
N ASN A 315 13.50 -22.76 -18.13
CA ASN A 315 13.46 -22.67 -19.60
C ASN A 315 12.65 -23.77 -20.27
N ARG A 316 12.55 -24.95 -19.63
CA ARG A 316 11.70 -26.05 -20.13
C ARG A 316 10.22 -25.89 -19.78
N GLN A 317 9.90 -25.13 -18.74
CA GLN A 317 8.51 -24.96 -18.27
C GLN A 317 7.81 -23.79 -18.91
N ALA A 318 8.53 -22.67 -19.13
CA ALA A 318 7.91 -21.42 -19.56
C ALA A 318 8.94 -20.44 -20.15
N VAL A 319 8.44 -19.45 -20.85
CA VAL A 319 9.17 -18.23 -21.21
C VAL A 319 8.86 -17.15 -20.18
N PHE A 320 9.89 -16.45 -19.74
CA PHE A 320 9.78 -15.38 -18.76
C PHE A 320 10.25 -14.06 -19.36
N ARG A 321 9.61 -12.97 -18.96
CA ARG A 321 10.06 -11.60 -19.26
C ARG A 321 9.78 -10.70 -18.09
N HIS A 322 10.65 -9.73 -17.86
CA HIS A 322 10.48 -8.72 -16.81
C HIS A 322 9.90 -7.44 -17.42
N ASN A 323 8.65 -7.16 -17.08
CA ASN A 323 7.96 -5.96 -17.52
C ASN A 323 8.50 -4.74 -16.75
N VAL A 324 9.28 -3.89 -17.43
CA VAL A 324 9.94 -2.73 -16.81
C VAL A 324 8.97 -1.64 -16.35
N ILE A 325 7.73 -1.66 -16.85
CA ILE A 325 6.69 -0.70 -16.48
C ILE A 325 6.08 -1.05 -15.13
N THR A 326 5.62 -2.30 -15.00
CA THR A 326 4.99 -2.76 -13.75
C THR A 326 6.01 -3.22 -12.71
N GLY A 327 7.27 -3.45 -13.11
CA GLY A 327 8.29 -4.06 -12.26
C GLY A 327 8.02 -5.52 -11.93
N GLN A 328 7.14 -6.20 -12.66
CA GLN A 328 6.73 -7.58 -12.44
C GLN A 328 7.29 -8.51 -13.50
N CYS A 329 7.59 -9.74 -13.10
CA CYS A 329 7.88 -10.81 -14.03
C CYS A 329 6.58 -11.31 -14.64
N GLU A 330 6.59 -11.60 -15.94
CA GLU A 330 5.48 -12.22 -16.70
C GLU A 330 5.91 -13.60 -17.16
N ILE A 331 4.95 -14.51 -17.22
CA ILE A 331 5.14 -15.91 -17.59
C ILE A 331 4.25 -16.29 -18.76
N ALA A 332 4.80 -17.06 -19.71
CA ALA A 332 4.06 -17.76 -20.76
C ALA A 332 4.45 -19.24 -20.70
N TYR A 333 3.51 -20.10 -20.32
CA TYR A 333 3.77 -21.53 -20.23
C TYR A 333 3.97 -22.18 -21.60
N LEU A 334 4.92 -23.11 -21.71
CA LEU A 334 5.16 -23.87 -22.91
C LEU A 334 4.24 -25.08 -22.95
N ASP A 335 3.46 -25.22 -24.03
CA ASP A 335 2.69 -26.41 -24.38
C ASP A 335 3.21 -26.94 -25.72
N GLY A 336 4.13 -27.91 -25.63
CA GLY A 336 4.89 -28.37 -26.80
C GLY A 336 5.80 -27.26 -27.35
N ASN A 337 5.60 -26.86 -28.60
CA ASN A 337 6.35 -25.78 -29.28
C ASN A 337 5.62 -24.44 -29.25
N ALA A 338 4.44 -24.35 -28.65
CA ALA A 338 3.67 -23.11 -28.54
C ALA A 338 3.79 -22.55 -27.13
N ALA A 339 3.93 -21.22 -27.02
CA ALA A 339 3.83 -20.52 -25.74
C ALA A 339 2.40 -19.99 -25.55
N SER A 340 1.89 -20.06 -24.34
CA SER A 340 0.63 -19.38 -23.97
C SER A 340 0.79 -17.86 -24.06
N GLU A 341 -0.30 -17.11 -23.91
CA GLU A 341 -0.20 -15.66 -23.71
C GLU A 341 0.55 -15.34 -22.42
N PHE A 342 1.31 -14.24 -22.45
CA PHE A 342 1.99 -13.76 -21.25
C PHE A 342 1.01 -13.23 -20.22
N ALA A 343 1.14 -13.70 -18.98
CA ALA A 343 0.39 -13.23 -17.83
C ALA A 343 1.34 -12.82 -16.69
N PRO A 344 0.93 -11.92 -15.78
CA PRO A 344 1.72 -11.62 -14.59
C PRO A 344 2.00 -12.89 -13.79
N LEU A 345 3.26 -13.07 -13.38
CA LEU A 345 3.69 -14.19 -12.55
C LEU A 345 3.09 -14.06 -11.15
N THR A 346 2.32 -15.04 -10.72
CA THR A 346 1.69 -15.06 -9.39
C THR A 346 2.48 -15.93 -8.40
N ASP A 347 2.23 -15.74 -7.10
CA ASP A 347 2.78 -16.62 -6.05
C ASP A 347 2.38 -18.09 -6.28
N ARG A 348 1.21 -18.33 -6.85
CA ARG A 348 0.75 -19.69 -7.22
C ARG A 348 1.63 -20.31 -8.29
N ASP A 349 2.04 -19.52 -9.28
CA ASP A 349 2.91 -20.00 -10.35
C ASP A 349 4.28 -20.37 -9.80
N VAL A 350 4.88 -19.51 -8.99
CA VAL A 350 6.17 -19.78 -8.34
C VAL A 350 6.10 -21.01 -7.42
N ASN A 351 5.04 -21.17 -6.65
CA ASN A 351 4.80 -22.36 -5.83
C ASN A 351 4.65 -23.62 -6.67
N SER A 352 3.98 -23.55 -7.81
CA SER A 352 3.81 -24.65 -8.75
C SER A 352 5.13 -25.05 -9.38
N LEU A 353 5.92 -24.09 -9.85
CA LEU A 353 7.28 -24.30 -10.38
C LEU A 353 8.20 -24.92 -9.33
N TRP A 354 8.20 -24.38 -8.10
CA TRP A 354 8.96 -24.94 -6.99
C TRP A 354 8.59 -26.40 -6.68
N THR A 355 7.29 -26.69 -6.67
CA THR A 355 6.80 -28.05 -6.40
C THR A 355 7.22 -29.03 -7.50
N ARG A 356 7.07 -28.66 -8.78
CA ARG A 356 7.50 -29.47 -9.93
C ARG A 356 9.00 -29.71 -9.90
N MET A 357 9.79 -28.63 -9.74
CA MET A 357 11.23 -28.72 -9.69
C MET A 357 11.74 -29.63 -8.55
N SER A 358 11.12 -29.52 -7.37
CA SER A 358 11.47 -30.37 -6.22
C SER A 358 11.19 -31.85 -6.47
N LYS A 359 10.19 -32.18 -7.30
CA LYS A 359 9.84 -33.55 -7.67
C LYS A 359 10.71 -34.09 -8.82
N GLU A 360 10.97 -33.30 -9.84
CA GLU A 360 11.58 -33.70 -11.10
C GLU A 360 13.11 -33.62 -11.06
N VAL A 361 13.67 -32.56 -10.51
CA VAL A 361 15.11 -32.27 -10.55
C VAL A 361 15.79 -32.54 -9.20
N GLY A 362 15.30 -31.90 -8.13
CA GLY A 362 15.88 -32.06 -6.82
C GLY A 362 15.39 -31.04 -5.81
N ARG A 363 16.00 -31.06 -4.62
CA ARG A 363 15.62 -30.16 -3.54
C ARG A 363 15.98 -28.71 -3.88
N THR A 364 14.98 -27.84 -3.93
CA THR A 364 15.12 -26.39 -4.22
C THR A 364 14.38 -25.60 -3.16
N ARG A 365 14.80 -24.38 -2.87
CA ARG A 365 14.06 -23.45 -2.04
C ARG A 365 13.30 -22.49 -2.94
N GLN A 366 12.12 -22.09 -2.54
CA GLN A 366 11.29 -21.13 -3.26
C GLN A 366 12.05 -19.80 -3.50
N CYS A 367 12.82 -19.32 -2.52
CA CYS A 367 13.61 -18.10 -2.65
C CYS A 367 14.72 -18.20 -3.71
N ASP A 368 15.21 -19.38 -4.04
CA ASP A 368 16.22 -19.56 -5.08
C ASP A 368 15.60 -19.37 -6.46
N ILE A 369 14.37 -19.86 -6.68
CA ILE A 369 13.58 -19.61 -7.90
C ILE A 369 13.27 -18.11 -8.05
N TYR A 370 12.80 -17.46 -6.97
CA TYR A 370 12.60 -16.00 -6.99
C TYR A 370 13.88 -15.24 -7.34
N SER A 371 15.04 -15.66 -6.81
CA SER A 371 16.30 -14.98 -7.09
C SER A 371 16.70 -15.10 -8.56
N VAL A 372 16.47 -16.23 -9.20
CA VAL A 372 16.72 -16.43 -10.63
C VAL A 372 15.76 -15.61 -11.47
N LEU A 373 14.45 -15.65 -11.15
CA LEU A 373 13.42 -14.88 -11.87
C LEU A 373 13.58 -13.35 -11.75
N HIS A 374 14.34 -12.88 -10.77
CA HIS A 374 14.65 -11.44 -10.59
C HIS A 374 16.12 -11.11 -10.91
N SER A 375 16.77 -11.95 -11.72
CA SER A 375 18.13 -11.74 -12.23
C SER A 375 18.11 -11.43 -13.74
N ASP A 376 19.29 -11.31 -14.32
CA ASP A 376 19.51 -11.16 -15.75
C ASP A 376 19.17 -12.42 -16.58
N PHE A 377 18.80 -13.50 -15.92
CA PHE A 377 18.19 -14.69 -16.57
C PHE A 377 16.90 -14.33 -17.32
N VAL A 378 16.12 -13.37 -16.81
CA VAL A 378 14.86 -12.93 -17.39
C VAL A 378 15.07 -11.67 -18.23
N SER A 379 14.71 -11.72 -19.53
CA SER A 379 14.84 -10.59 -20.44
C SER A 379 13.94 -9.42 -20.04
N LEU A 380 14.44 -8.19 -20.19
CA LEU A 380 13.65 -6.99 -19.99
C LEU A 380 12.66 -6.81 -21.15
N TYR A 381 11.45 -6.42 -20.81
CA TYR A 381 10.35 -6.19 -21.73
C TYR A 381 9.70 -4.83 -21.48
N ASN A 382 9.66 -3.99 -22.50
CA ASN A 382 8.91 -2.74 -22.46
C ASN A 382 7.71 -2.83 -23.40
N PRO A 383 6.47 -3.01 -22.89
CA PRO A 383 5.29 -3.24 -23.71
C PRO A 383 5.02 -2.12 -24.72
N PHE A 384 5.35 -0.89 -24.39
CA PHE A 384 5.09 0.25 -25.26
C PHE A 384 6.13 0.36 -26.38
N ARG A 385 7.41 0.20 -26.03
CA ARG A 385 8.50 0.24 -27.00
C ARG A 385 8.38 -0.93 -28.00
N ASP A 386 8.12 -2.11 -27.49
CA ASP A 386 7.96 -3.32 -28.33
C ASP A 386 6.74 -3.18 -29.25
N TYR A 387 5.61 -2.66 -28.74
CA TYR A 387 4.44 -2.38 -29.57
C TYR A 387 4.77 -1.39 -30.69
N LEU A 388 5.33 -0.22 -30.35
CA LEU A 388 5.62 0.83 -31.34
C LEU A 388 6.65 0.40 -32.38
N GLN A 389 7.67 -0.38 -31.98
CA GLN A 389 8.68 -0.91 -32.90
C GLN A 389 8.17 -2.03 -33.81
N SER A 390 7.09 -2.72 -33.40
CA SER A 390 6.47 -3.76 -34.22
C SER A 390 5.53 -3.23 -35.30
N LEU A 391 5.19 -1.92 -35.24
CA LEU A 391 4.27 -1.30 -36.18
C LEU A 391 4.93 -1.13 -37.57
N PRO A 392 4.16 -1.27 -38.67
CA PRO A 392 4.62 -0.92 -40.00
C PRO A 392 4.89 0.58 -40.08
N ALA A 393 5.76 0.99 -41.00
CA ALA A 393 5.97 2.41 -41.27
C ALA A 393 4.66 3.05 -41.77
N TRP A 394 4.39 4.31 -41.31
CA TRP A 394 3.26 5.07 -41.80
C TRP A 394 3.42 5.40 -43.30
N ASP A 395 2.31 5.41 -44.05
CA ASP A 395 2.28 5.63 -45.49
C ASP A 395 2.59 7.09 -45.92
N GLY A 396 2.67 8.01 -44.94
CA GLY A 396 2.94 9.43 -45.17
C GLY A 396 1.75 10.23 -45.74
N THR A 397 0.62 9.59 -46.01
CA THR A 397 -0.51 10.21 -46.74
C THR A 397 -1.83 10.14 -45.96
N THR A 398 -2.14 9.02 -45.35
CA THR A 398 -3.40 8.84 -44.65
C THR A 398 -3.36 9.44 -43.24
N ASP A 399 -4.24 10.40 -42.96
CA ASP A 399 -4.29 11.02 -41.63
C ASP A 399 -5.21 10.22 -40.69
N HIS A 400 -4.67 9.15 -40.11
CA HIS A 400 -5.36 8.27 -39.18
C HIS A 400 -5.72 8.97 -37.86
N ILE A 401 -4.86 9.90 -37.41
CA ILE A 401 -5.13 10.68 -36.17
C ILE A 401 -6.30 11.62 -36.39
N ALA A 402 -6.37 12.32 -37.52
CA ALA A 402 -7.53 13.17 -37.81
C ALA A 402 -8.82 12.37 -37.98
N ARG A 403 -8.75 11.18 -38.58
CA ARG A 403 -9.91 10.28 -38.70
C ARG A 403 -10.38 9.82 -37.32
N LEU A 404 -9.50 9.47 -36.40
CA LEU A 404 -9.86 9.15 -35.02
C LEU A 404 -10.45 10.37 -34.31
N ALA A 405 -9.86 11.55 -34.45
CA ALA A 405 -10.39 12.77 -33.86
C ALA A 405 -11.78 13.12 -34.38
N SER A 406 -12.13 12.80 -35.62
CA SER A 406 -13.44 13.08 -36.20
C SER A 406 -14.59 12.25 -35.59
N THR A 407 -14.29 11.19 -34.83
CA THR A 407 -15.30 10.43 -34.08
C THR A 407 -15.80 11.17 -32.81
N VAL A 408 -15.15 12.26 -32.43
CA VAL A 408 -15.57 13.16 -31.35
C VAL A 408 -16.05 14.46 -31.97
N HIS A 409 -17.34 14.72 -31.90
CA HIS A 409 -17.96 15.93 -32.41
C HIS A 409 -17.97 16.98 -31.31
N VAL A 410 -17.14 18.01 -31.49
CA VAL A 410 -17.01 19.09 -30.51
C VAL A 410 -17.75 20.34 -30.95
N ARG A 411 -18.31 21.05 -29.98
CA ARG A 411 -19.02 22.31 -30.26
C ARG A 411 -18.03 23.37 -30.75
N GLY A 412 -18.24 23.79 -31.98
CA GLY A 412 -17.54 24.91 -32.60
C GLY A 412 -16.26 24.48 -33.33
N GLU A 413 -15.13 24.32 -32.64
CA GLU A 413 -13.80 24.31 -33.27
C GLU A 413 -13.22 22.91 -33.49
N GLN A 414 -13.81 22.09 -34.37
CA GLN A 414 -13.33 20.73 -34.67
C GLN A 414 -11.86 20.69 -35.14
N ALA A 415 -11.43 21.67 -35.94
CA ALA A 415 -10.04 21.75 -36.41
C ALA A 415 -9.04 21.95 -35.25
N ARG A 416 -9.40 22.75 -34.23
CA ARG A 416 -8.61 22.94 -33.03
C ARG A 416 -8.52 21.65 -32.21
N PHE A 417 -9.64 20.95 -32.05
CA PHE A 417 -9.65 19.65 -31.38
C PHE A 417 -8.68 18.68 -32.06
N THR A 418 -8.78 18.53 -33.38
CA THR A 418 -7.90 17.63 -34.14
C THR A 418 -6.43 18.01 -33.98
N ALA A 419 -6.09 19.31 -34.07
CA ALA A 419 -4.70 19.76 -33.91
C ALA A 419 -4.16 19.52 -32.49
N TYR A 420 -4.95 19.80 -31.45
CA TYR A 420 -4.55 19.62 -30.06
C TYR A 420 -4.53 18.14 -29.66
N PHE A 421 -5.46 17.34 -30.15
CA PHE A 421 -5.46 15.89 -29.99
C PHE A 421 -4.22 15.26 -30.61
N ARG A 422 -3.81 15.68 -31.82
CA ARG A 422 -2.58 15.21 -32.45
C ARG A 422 -1.36 15.51 -31.58
N LYS A 423 -1.21 16.75 -31.11
CA LYS A 423 -0.11 17.13 -30.21
C LYS A 423 -0.13 16.30 -28.92
N TRP A 424 -1.30 16.14 -28.33
CA TRP A 424 -1.45 15.38 -27.10
C TRP A 424 -1.13 13.89 -27.28
N LEU A 425 -1.56 13.28 -28.41
CA LEU A 425 -1.30 11.88 -28.72
C LEU A 425 0.17 11.60 -29.03
N VAL A 426 0.81 12.48 -29.81
CA VAL A 426 2.26 12.39 -30.04
C VAL A 426 3.04 12.61 -28.74
N GLY A 427 2.56 13.50 -27.87
CA GLY A 427 3.10 13.70 -26.52
C GLY A 427 2.97 12.45 -25.64
N LEU A 428 1.88 11.68 -25.77
CA LEU A 428 1.71 10.39 -25.11
C LEU A 428 2.74 9.37 -25.60
N VAL A 429 2.95 9.27 -26.90
CA VAL A 429 3.98 8.39 -27.51
C VAL A 429 5.38 8.80 -27.08
N ALA A 430 5.68 10.09 -27.10
CA ALA A 430 6.97 10.62 -26.66
C ALA A 430 7.26 10.29 -25.18
N GLY A 431 6.26 10.42 -24.30
CA GLY A 431 6.38 10.16 -22.86
C GLY A 431 6.72 8.71 -22.50
N VAL A 432 6.34 7.75 -23.35
CA VAL A 432 6.67 6.33 -23.12
C VAL A 432 8.00 5.88 -23.74
N ILE A 433 8.53 6.67 -24.68
CA ILE A 433 9.80 6.36 -25.34
C ILE A 433 10.97 7.05 -24.64
N GLU A 434 10.78 8.32 -24.26
CA GLU A 434 11.81 9.19 -23.69
C GLU A 434 11.58 9.37 -22.19
N GLU A 435 12.44 8.81 -21.36
CA GLU A 435 12.35 8.89 -19.90
C GLU A 435 12.39 10.31 -19.33
N SER A 436 12.98 11.26 -20.09
CA SER A 436 13.08 12.67 -19.68
C SER A 436 11.86 13.50 -20.03
N ASN A 437 10.93 12.94 -20.80
CA ASN A 437 9.83 13.69 -21.40
C ASN A 437 8.51 13.36 -20.70
N VAL A 438 7.73 14.37 -20.37
CA VAL A 438 6.46 14.24 -19.69
C VAL A 438 5.39 14.99 -20.45
N ASN A 439 4.28 14.35 -20.75
CA ASN A 439 3.12 15.01 -21.35
C ASN A 439 2.38 15.84 -20.29
N HIS A 440 2.63 17.14 -20.28
CA HIS A 440 2.03 18.06 -19.29
C HIS A 440 0.58 18.45 -19.59
N GLN A 441 0.03 18.02 -20.74
CA GLN A 441 -1.29 18.40 -21.19
C GLN A 441 -2.33 17.37 -20.74
N ILE A 442 -3.48 17.85 -20.28
CA ILE A 442 -4.63 17.05 -19.90
C ILE A 442 -5.73 17.29 -20.92
N LEU A 443 -6.06 16.28 -21.72
CA LEU A 443 -7.16 16.36 -22.66
C LEU A 443 -8.49 16.18 -21.94
N VAL A 444 -9.38 17.17 -22.01
CA VAL A 444 -10.64 17.17 -21.25
C VAL A 444 -11.84 17.16 -22.19
N LEU A 445 -12.70 16.16 -22.05
CA LEU A 445 -13.97 16.08 -22.76
C LEU A 445 -15.12 16.39 -21.79
N ILE A 446 -15.88 17.44 -22.10
CA ILE A 446 -16.98 17.94 -21.29
C ILE A 446 -18.29 17.77 -22.10
N GLY A 447 -19.32 17.24 -21.48
CA GLY A 447 -20.61 17.03 -22.15
C GLY A 447 -21.56 16.20 -21.30
N SER A 448 -22.75 15.95 -21.80
CA SER A 448 -23.81 15.21 -21.09
C SER A 448 -23.33 13.84 -20.61
N GLN A 449 -23.92 13.37 -19.52
CA GLN A 449 -23.68 12.03 -19.00
C GLN A 449 -24.13 10.97 -20.03
N GLY A 450 -23.37 9.87 -20.14
CA GLY A 450 -23.68 8.80 -21.08
C GLY A 450 -23.19 9.03 -22.52
N SER A 451 -22.46 10.12 -22.83
CA SER A 451 -21.93 10.44 -24.18
C SER A 451 -20.61 9.73 -24.52
N TYR A 452 -20.34 8.54 -24.00
CA TYR A 452 -19.17 7.68 -24.29
C TYR A 452 -17.79 8.28 -24.00
N LYS A 453 -17.65 9.39 -23.28
CA LYS A 453 -16.36 10.09 -23.03
C LYS A 453 -15.29 9.17 -22.45
N THR A 454 -15.55 8.54 -21.31
CA THR A 454 -14.60 7.60 -20.66
C THR A 454 -14.35 6.37 -21.52
N THR A 455 -15.41 5.85 -22.17
CA THR A 455 -15.30 4.71 -23.08
C THR A 455 -14.38 5.03 -24.25
N TRP A 456 -14.53 6.21 -24.88
CA TRP A 456 -13.68 6.64 -25.98
C TRP A 456 -12.20 6.74 -25.55
N PHE A 457 -11.92 7.30 -24.39
CA PHE A 457 -10.55 7.32 -23.85
C PHE A 457 -9.97 5.93 -23.59
N ASN A 458 -10.79 5.00 -23.10
CA ASN A 458 -10.35 3.61 -22.89
C ASN A 458 -10.01 2.94 -24.23
N TYR A 459 -10.79 3.20 -25.28
CA TYR A 459 -10.55 2.67 -26.62
C TYR A 459 -9.43 3.40 -27.39
N LEU A 460 -8.81 4.43 -26.85
CA LEU A 460 -7.57 4.98 -27.44
C LEU A 460 -6.43 3.97 -27.36
N LEU A 461 -6.38 3.16 -26.32
CA LEU A 461 -5.33 2.15 -26.19
C LEU A 461 -5.69 0.85 -26.94
N PRO A 462 -4.75 0.28 -27.71
CA PRO A 462 -4.94 -1.03 -28.35
C PRO A 462 -5.18 -2.11 -27.29
N PRO A 463 -5.86 -3.22 -27.65
CA PRO A 463 -6.23 -4.27 -26.70
C PRO A 463 -5.08 -4.76 -25.83
N GLU A 464 -3.87 -4.91 -26.39
CA GLU A 464 -2.66 -5.37 -25.72
C GLU A 464 -2.16 -4.39 -24.64
N LEU A 465 -2.41 -3.09 -24.84
CA LEU A 465 -1.98 -2.03 -23.94
C LEU A 465 -3.10 -1.51 -23.05
N ARG A 466 -4.33 -1.99 -23.22
CA ARG A 466 -5.52 -1.50 -22.49
C ARG A 466 -5.42 -1.74 -20.98
N ARG A 467 -4.67 -2.73 -20.53
CA ARG A 467 -4.37 -2.95 -19.11
C ARG A 467 -3.59 -1.81 -18.44
N TYR A 468 -2.99 -0.92 -19.22
CA TYR A 468 -2.28 0.27 -18.75
C TYR A 468 -3.13 1.54 -18.81
N PHE A 469 -4.44 1.38 -18.97
CA PHE A 469 -5.42 2.43 -18.77
C PHE A 469 -5.94 2.40 -17.33
N LEU A 470 -5.93 3.56 -16.67
CA LEU A 470 -6.46 3.71 -15.32
C LEU A 470 -7.58 4.74 -15.30
N THR A 471 -8.75 4.36 -14.83
CA THR A 471 -9.83 5.30 -14.50
C THR A 471 -9.74 5.65 -13.02
N LYS A 472 -9.75 6.93 -12.70
CA LYS A 472 -9.61 7.41 -11.34
C LYS A 472 -10.73 8.38 -10.98
N VAL A 473 -11.50 7.99 -9.95
CA VAL A 473 -12.47 8.83 -9.25
C VAL A 473 -11.92 9.07 -7.85
N SER A 474 -11.29 10.21 -7.57
CA SER A 474 -10.69 10.46 -6.26
C SER A 474 -10.56 11.93 -5.97
N ASN A 475 -10.85 12.29 -4.74
CA ASN A 475 -10.67 13.64 -4.21
C ASN A 475 -9.29 13.87 -3.55
N ASN A 476 -8.35 12.94 -3.69
CA ASN A 476 -6.99 13.04 -3.14
C ASN A 476 -5.97 12.37 -4.07
N TYR A 477 -4.97 13.10 -4.51
CA TYR A 477 -3.90 12.67 -5.43
C TYR A 477 -2.50 12.71 -4.78
N ALA A 478 -2.43 12.61 -3.47
CA ALA A 478 -1.18 12.70 -2.72
C ALA A 478 -0.73 11.37 -2.09
N SER A 479 -1.36 10.25 -2.42
CA SER A 479 -0.96 8.93 -1.92
C SER A 479 0.28 8.40 -2.65
N LYS A 480 0.99 7.45 -2.04
CA LYS A 480 2.10 6.77 -2.72
C LYS A 480 1.66 5.98 -3.94
N ASP A 481 0.48 5.37 -3.87
CA ASP A 481 -0.09 4.60 -4.98
C ASP A 481 -0.40 5.50 -6.17
N ASP A 482 -0.80 6.77 -5.93
CA ASP A 482 -0.97 7.76 -6.98
C ASP A 482 0.33 8.08 -7.69
N LEU A 483 1.44 8.18 -6.94
CA LEU A 483 2.75 8.42 -7.52
C LEU A 483 3.23 7.22 -8.35
N PHE A 484 3.02 5.99 -7.88
CA PHE A 484 3.36 4.79 -8.66
C PHE A 484 2.55 4.69 -9.95
N SER A 485 1.28 5.12 -9.93
CA SER A 485 0.43 5.14 -11.13
C SER A 485 1.06 5.95 -12.28
N LEU A 486 1.87 6.97 -11.99
CA LEU A 486 2.58 7.76 -13.01
C LEU A 486 3.60 6.96 -13.82
N SER A 487 4.14 5.89 -13.24
CA SER A 487 5.13 5.02 -13.87
C SER A 487 4.57 3.70 -14.37
N GLU A 488 3.34 3.35 -13.97
CA GLU A 488 2.73 2.05 -14.26
C GLU A 488 1.62 2.11 -15.31
N PHE A 489 1.03 3.29 -15.53
CA PHE A 489 -0.05 3.48 -16.51
C PHE A 489 0.37 4.49 -17.59
N ILE A 490 -0.01 4.21 -18.84
CA ILE A 490 0.25 5.11 -19.97
C ILE A 490 -0.81 6.21 -20.07
N LEU A 491 -2.04 5.90 -19.68
CA LEU A 491 -3.16 6.82 -19.77
C LEU A 491 -4.00 6.75 -18.49
N ILE A 492 -4.08 7.88 -17.78
CA ILE A 492 -4.89 8.05 -16.57
C ILE A 492 -6.06 8.95 -16.89
N CYS A 493 -7.26 8.40 -16.83
CA CYS A 493 -8.51 9.11 -17.03
C CYS A 493 -9.08 9.58 -15.68
N LEU A 494 -9.24 10.88 -15.54
CA LEU A 494 -9.81 11.54 -14.37
C LEU A 494 -11.30 11.77 -14.62
N GLU A 495 -12.16 11.13 -13.84
CA GLU A 495 -13.60 11.32 -13.96
C GLU A 495 -14.09 12.45 -13.06
N GLU A 496 -15.19 13.08 -13.48
CA GLU A 496 -15.89 14.13 -12.72
C GLU A 496 -14.97 15.28 -12.29
N ILE A 497 -14.15 15.77 -13.25
CA ILE A 497 -13.17 16.81 -12.95
C ILE A 497 -13.80 18.11 -12.46
N ASP A 498 -15.04 18.36 -12.86
CA ASP A 498 -15.86 19.51 -12.47
C ASP A 498 -16.33 19.46 -11.01
N GLU A 499 -16.30 18.29 -10.36
CA GLU A 499 -16.60 18.14 -8.93
C GLU A 499 -15.37 18.27 -8.03
N MET A 500 -14.17 18.37 -8.63
CA MET A 500 -12.92 18.42 -7.87
C MET A 500 -12.73 19.75 -7.16
N SER A 501 -12.31 19.69 -5.90
CA SER A 501 -11.97 20.89 -5.15
C SER A 501 -10.75 21.63 -5.75
N PRO A 502 -10.61 22.95 -5.57
CA PRO A 502 -9.42 23.68 -6.00
C PRO A 502 -8.10 23.14 -5.42
N ALA A 503 -8.15 22.58 -4.20
CA ALA A 503 -6.99 21.96 -3.58
C ALA A 503 -6.58 20.67 -4.31
N THR A 504 -7.55 19.86 -4.72
CA THR A 504 -7.35 18.63 -5.51
C THR A 504 -6.77 18.95 -6.89
N LEU A 505 -7.33 19.96 -7.57
CA LEU A 505 -6.81 20.42 -8.87
C LEU A 505 -5.36 20.91 -8.77
N ASN A 506 -4.96 21.56 -7.68
CA ASN A 506 -3.60 21.99 -7.45
C ASN A 506 -2.63 20.83 -7.18
N GLN A 507 -3.08 19.80 -6.44
CA GLN A 507 -2.31 18.56 -6.28
C GLN A 507 -2.10 17.86 -7.62
N LEU A 508 -3.14 17.78 -8.44
CA LEU A 508 -3.08 17.20 -9.78
C LEU A 508 -2.10 17.95 -10.69
N LYS A 509 -2.15 19.31 -10.70
CA LYS A 509 -1.19 20.14 -11.46
C LYS A 509 0.26 19.86 -11.06
N ALA A 510 0.53 19.65 -9.77
CA ALA A 510 1.85 19.30 -9.28
C ALA A 510 2.25 17.89 -9.75
N MET A 511 1.33 16.92 -9.66
CA MET A 511 1.56 15.53 -10.05
C MET A 511 1.87 15.39 -11.55
N VAL A 512 1.09 16.03 -12.41
CA VAL A 512 1.26 16.01 -13.88
C VAL A 512 2.65 16.55 -14.33
N THR A 513 3.29 17.37 -13.50
CA THR A 513 4.60 17.98 -13.83
C THR A 513 5.80 17.26 -13.20
N LEU A 514 5.58 16.22 -12.42
CA LEU A 514 6.67 15.40 -11.88
C LEU A 514 7.40 14.71 -13.02
N LYS A 515 8.73 14.74 -13.00
CA LYS A 515 9.55 14.06 -14.02
C LYS A 515 9.78 12.59 -13.75
N SER A 516 9.77 12.21 -12.48
CA SER A 516 10.04 10.84 -12.05
C SER A 516 9.49 10.58 -10.66
N VAL A 517 9.30 9.32 -10.35
CA VAL A 517 8.87 8.83 -9.05
C VAL A 517 10.06 8.19 -8.36
N ASN A 518 10.42 8.69 -7.16
CA ASN A 518 11.54 8.20 -6.36
C ASN A 518 11.02 7.62 -5.03
N GLU A 519 10.23 6.57 -5.11
CA GLU A 519 9.61 5.93 -3.96
C GLU A 519 10.04 4.47 -3.83
N ARG A 520 9.83 3.91 -2.64
CA ARG A 520 10.09 2.51 -2.37
C ARG A 520 8.78 1.72 -2.52
N ALA A 521 8.74 0.79 -3.47
CA ALA A 521 7.63 -0.13 -3.63
C ALA A 521 7.41 -0.96 -2.34
N ALA A 522 6.21 -1.46 -2.14
CA ALA A 522 5.89 -2.33 -1.02
C ALA A 522 6.84 -3.54 -1.02
N TYR A 523 7.47 -3.80 0.14
CA TYR A 523 8.44 -4.89 0.34
C TYR A 523 9.79 -4.75 -0.40
N ALA A 524 10.01 -3.75 -1.25
CA ALA A 524 11.30 -3.51 -1.89
C ALA A 524 12.37 -3.09 -0.86
N ARG A 525 13.63 -3.48 -1.08
CA ARG A 525 14.75 -3.12 -0.18
C ARG A 525 15.24 -1.70 -0.41
N ASN A 526 15.20 -1.25 -1.67
CA ASN A 526 15.75 0.04 -2.10
C ASN A 526 14.64 0.94 -2.66
N LYS A 527 14.89 2.25 -2.74
CA LYS A 527 14.10 3.17 -3.55
C LYS A 527 14.45 2.94 -5.02
N GLU A 528 13.44 2.95 -5.86
CA GLU A 528 13.59 2.86 -7.30
C GLU A 528 13.32 4.22 -7.93
N HIS A 529 14.11 4.56 -8.92
CA HIS A 529 13.86 5.70 -9.78
C HIS A 529 13.07 5.20 -11.00
N ARG A 530 11.80 5.63 -11.08
CA ARG A 530 10.92 5.26 -12.19
C ARG A 530 10.56 6.50 -13.00
N PRO A 531 10.67 6.50 -14.33
CA PRO A 531 10.24 7.62 -15.15
C PRO A 531 8.73 7.82 -15.07
N HIS A 532 8.28 9.06 -15.22
CA HIS A 532 6.87 9.37 -15.39
C HIS A 532 6.49 9.17 -16.86
N ILE A 533 5.67 8.17 -17.15
CA ILE A 533 5.22 7.82 -18.49
C ILE A 533 3.75 8.18 -18.75
N ALA A 534 3.00 8.48 -17.70
CA ALA A 534 1.55 8.69 -17.77
C ALA A 534 1.21 9.98 -18.53
N SER A 535 0.29 9.87 -19.47
CA SER A 535 -0.49 10.99 -20.00
C SER A 535 -1.84 11.05 -19.31
N PHE A 536 -2.42 12.23 -19.26
CA PHE A 536 -3.69 12.45 -18.58
C PHE A 536 -4.79 12.81 -19.56
N CYS A 537 -5.97 12.26 -19.34
CA CYS A 537 -7.23 12.72 -19.90
C CYS A 537 -8.24 12.91 -18.77
N ALA A 538 -9.32 13.64 -19.06
CA ALA A 538 -10.35 13.87 -18.08
C ALA A 538 -11.74 13.97 -18.70
N THR A 539 -12.77 13.66 -17.89
CA THR A 539 -14.16 13.83 -18.27
C THR A 539 -14.88 14.70 -17.25
N GLY A 540 -15.83 15.50 -17.72
CA GLY A 540 -16.68 16.33 -16.87
C GLY A 540 -18.05 16.52 -17.51
N ASN A 541 -18.99 17.03 -16.72
CA ASN A 541 -20.35 17.32 -17.16
C ASN A 541 -20.62 18.83 -17.19
N ASN A 542 -19.87 19.63 -16.41
CA ASN A 542 -20.03 21.08 -16.35
C ASN A 542 -18.89 21.77 -17.10
N VAL A 543 -19.28 22.70 -17.99
CA VAL A 543 -18.33 23.50 -18.78
C VAL A 543 -17.45 24.37 -17.88
N ASN A 544 -17.98 24.92 -16.80
CA ASN A 544 -17.29 25.83 -15.91
C ASN A 544 -16.56 25.11 -14.77
N PHE A 545 -15.36 24.57 -15.03
CA PHE A 545 -14.59 23.80 -14.06
C PHE A 545 -13.22 24.42 -13.70
N LEU A 546 -12.73 25.38 -14.49
CA LEU A 546 -11.43 26.01 -14.26
C LEU A 546 -11.52 27.13 -13.21
N ASN A 547 -10.81 26.96 -12.10
CA ASN A 547 -10.85 27.90 -10.97
C ASN A 547 -9.58 28.75 -10.79
N ASP A 548 -8.49 28.51 -11.58
CA ASP A 548 -7.21 29.18 -11.42
C ASP A 548 -6.66 29.67 -12.74
N PRO A 549 -6.72 30.98 -12.99
CA PRO A 549 -6.24 31.58 -14.24
C PRO A 549 -4.75 31.36 -14.51
N SER A 550 -3.95 31.11 -13.46
CA SER A 550 -2.48 30.97 -13.58
C SER A 550 -2.01 29.58 -14.02
N GLY A 551 -2.87 28.58 -13.95
CA GLY A 551 -2.55 27.18 -14.21
C GLY A 551 -3.25 26.55 -15.41
N ASN A 552 -4.04 27.34 -16.19
CA ASN A 552 -4.93 26.82 -17.23
C ASN A 552 -4.22 26.28 -18.47
N ARG A 553 -2.95 26.60 -18.68
CA ARG A 553 -2.14 26.11 -19.84
C ARG A 553 -1.99 24.59 -19.93
N ARG A 554 -2.34 23.83 -18.86
CA ARG A 554 -2.27 22.36 -18.86
C ARG A 554 -3.54 21.69 -19.38
N TRP A 555 -4.62 22.42 -19.44
CA TRP A 555 -5.93 21.89 -19.79
C TRP A 555 -6.22 22.13 -21.27
N LEU A 556 -6.62 21.05 -21.95
CA LEU A 556 -7.13 21.07 -23.32
C LEU A 556 -8.63 20.71 -23.29
N PRO A 557 -9.49 21.62 -22.83
CA PRO A 557 -10.93 21.34 -22.67
C PRO A 557 -11.67 21.49 -23.99
N PHE A 558 -12.60 20.56 -24.23
CA PHE A 558 -13.50 20.60 -25.37
C PHE A 558 -14.90 20.23 -24.95
N GLU A 559 -15.89 21.02 -25.35
CA GLU A 559 -17.31 20.72 -25.18
C GLU A 559 -17.74 19.74 -26.27
N VAL A 560 -18.20 18.55 -25.85
CA VAL A 560 -18.58 17.46 -26.73
C VAL A 560 -20.08 17.51 -27.00
N GLU A 561 -20.48 17.55 -28.26
CA GLU A 561 -21.87 17.39 -28.70
C GLU A 561 -22.26 15.92 -28.75
N SER A 562 -21.41 15.08 -29.37
CA SER A 562 -21.59 13.64 -29.44
C SER A 562 -20.27 12.93 -29.66
N ILE A 563 -20.22 11.65 -29.37
CA ILE A 563 -19.10 10.74 -29.69
C ILE A 563 -19.70 9.54 -30.40
N ASP A 564 -19.13 9.18 -31.55
CA ASP A 564 -19.51 7.98 -32.26
C ASP A 564 -19.17 6.76 -31.37
N PRO A 565 -20.13 5.82 -31.17
CA PRO A 565 -19.87 4.70 -30.26
C PRO A 565 -18.60 3.93 -30.66
N PRO A 566 -17.61 3.80 -29.77
CA PRO A 566 -16.33 3.16 -30.11
C PRO A 566 -16.45 1.67 -30.47
N GLN A 567 -17.54 1.01 -30.05
CA GLN A 567 -17.82 -0.38 -30.41
C GLN A 567 -18.22 -0.51 -31.90
N ASP A 568 -18.90 0.49 -32.44
CA ASP A 568 -19.39 0.49 -33.84
C ASP A 568 -18.37 1.14 -34.79
N ASN A 569 -17.44 1.91 -34.24
CA ASN A 569 -16.39 2.64 -34.96
C ASN A 569 -15.00 2.20 -34.47
N PRO A 570 -14.51 1.02 -34.91
CA PRO A 570 -13.26 0.45 -34.42
C PRO A 570 -12.08 1.36 -34.78
N VAL A 571 -11.20 1.57 -33.81
CA VAL A 571 -9.99 2.36 -33.95
C VAL A 571 -8.96 1.60 -34.81
N ASP A 572 -8.44 2.24 -35.83
CA ASP A 572 -7.29 1.75 -36.59
C ASP A 572 -5.99 2.00 -35.78
N TYR A 573 -5.76 1.14 -34.78
CA TYR A 573 -4.60 1.28 -33.88
C TYR A 573 -3.26 1.27 -34.63
N VAL A 574 -3.13 0.43 -35.64
CA VAL A 574 -1.89 0.33 -36.43
C VAL A 574 -1.61 1.64 -37.13
N GLY A 575 -2.59 2.19 -37.86
CA GLY A 575 -2.42 3.45 -38.57
C GLY A 575 -2.20 4.64 -37.63
N VAL A 576 -2.99 4.76 -36.55
CA VAL A 576 -2.92 5.86 -35.59
C VAL A 576 -1.56 5.89 -34.88
N TYR A 577 -1.09 4.77 -34.35
CA TYR A 577 0.17 4.72 -33.61
C TYR A 577 1.40 4.73 -34.52
N ALA A 578 1.32 4.15 -35.76
CA ALA A 578 2.38 4.28 -36.74
C ALA A 578 2.56 5.76 -37.15
N GLN A 579 1.46 6.49 -37.39
CA GLN A 579 1.50 7.92 -37.68
C GLN A 579 2.04 8.74 -36.49
N ALA A 580 1.58 8.47 -35.26
CA ALA A 580 2.04 9.19 -34.07
C ALA A 580 3.52 8.93 -33.79
N TYR A 581 3.98 7.68 -33.98
CA TYR A 581 5.38 7.28 -33.84
C TYR A 581 6.27 7.94 -34.89
N HIS A 582 5.83 7.97 -36.16
CA HIS A 582 6.53 8.67 -37.24
C HIS A 582 6.66 10.18 -36.95
N HIS A 583 5.57 10.82 -36.50
CA HIS A 583 5.62 12.23 -36.11
C HIS A 583 6.65 12.49 -35.00
N TRP A 584 6.75 11.59 -34.01
CA TRP A 584 7.77 11.70 -32.99
C TRP A 584 9.19 11.56 -33.58
N GLN A 585 9.43 10.57 -34.45
CA GLN A 585 10.74 10.37 -35.14
C GLN A 585 11.13 11.56 -36.00
N ASP A 586 10.18 12.20 -36.63
CA ASP A 586 10.35 13.37 -37.50
C ASP A 586 10.45 14.70 -36.72
N ASN A 587 10.60 14.65 -35.38
CA ASN A 587 10.66 15.80 -34.49
C ASN A 587 9.44 16.72 -34.58
N PHE A 588 8.25 16.19 -34.83
CA PHE A 588 7.01 16.97 -34.77
C PHE A 588 6.89 17.64 -33.39
N ARG A 589 6.61 18.98 -33.43
CA ARG A 589 6.44 19.76 -32.21
C ARG A 589 5.10 19.44 -31.52
N TYR A 590 5.11 18.52 -30.57
CA TYR A 590 3.94 18.14 -29.78
C TYR A 590 3.72 19.00 -28.53
N TRP A 591 4.71 19.80 -28.13
CA TRP A 591 4.53 20.80 -27.04
C TRP A 591 4.00 22.12 -27.60
N PHE A 592 3.44 22.94 -26.70
CA PHE A 592 2.90 24.25 -27.02
C PHE A 592 3.97 25.33 -26.79
N ASP A 593 4.18 26.22 -27.75
CA ASP A 593 5.05 27.39 -27.60
C ASP A 593 4.34 28.53 -26.86
N ALA A 594 5.02 29.67 -26.68
CA ALA A 594 4.46 30.80 -25.91
C ALA A 594 3.19 31.39 -26.56
N GLU A 595 3.15 31.51 -27.88
CA GLU A 595 2.01 32.06 -28.62
C GLU A 595 0.80 31.11 -28.54
N GLU A 596 1.05 29.82 -28.70
CA GLU A 596 0.01 28.76 -28.56
C GLU A 596 -0.50 28.67 -27.12
N ILE A 597 0.36 28.87 -26.10
CA ILE A 597 -0.04 28.93 -24.70
C ILE A 597 -0.94 30.16 -24.46
N ASP A 598 -0.62 31.32 -25.03
CA ASP A 598 -1.43 32.50 -24.89
C ASP A 598 -2.80 32.33 -25.60
N ALA A 599 -2.80 31.69 -26.77
CA ALA A 599 -4.03 31.35 -27.48
C ALA A 599 -4.88 30.34 -26.70
N LEU A 600 -4.22 29.32 -26.11
CA LEU A 600 -4.89 28.33 -25.24
C LEU A 600 -5.46 28.98 -23.97
N ASN A 601 -4.73 29.87 -23.32
CA ASN A 601 -5.23 30.58 -22.14
C ASN A 601 -6.44 31.43 -22.46
N ARG A 602 -6.47 32.12 -23.62
CA ARG A 602 -7.65 32.87 -24.09
C ARG A 602 -8.84 31.95 -24.37
N TYR A 603 -8.57 30.83 -25.02
CA TYR A 603 -9.60 29.82 -25.27
C TYR A 603 -10.18 29.23 -23.97
N ASN A 604 -9.35 29.00 -22.98
CA ASN A 604 -9.73 28.39 -21.69
C ASN A 604 -10.57 29.34 -20.81
N GLN A 605 -10.60 30.63 -21.09
CA GLN A 605 -11.41 31.59 -20.32
C GLN A 605 -12.88 31.23 -20.30
N ARG A 606 -13.42 30.64 -21.36
CA ARG A 606 -14.83 30.22 -21.45
C ARG A 606 -15.18 29.01 -20.56
N PHE A 607 -14.17 28.30 -20.07
CA PHE A 607 -14.31 27.19 -19.14
C PHE A 607 -14.02 27.60 -17.68
N GLU A 608 -13.73 28.86 -17.45
CA GLU A 608 -13.52 29.38 -16.11
C GLU A 608 -14.84 29.50 -15.36
N THR A 609 -14.83 29.09 -14.10
CA THR A 609 -15.97 29.30 -13.20
C THR A 609 -16.19 30.80 -13.03
N PRO A 610 -17.42 31.29 -13.16
CA PRO A 610 -17.75 32.67 -12.91
C PRO A 610 -17.21 33.12 -11.55
N ASN A 611 -16.42 34.16 -11.55
CA ASN A 611 -15.78 34.67 -10.34
C ASN A 611 -16.46 35.98 -9.93
N LEU A 612 -17.43 35.88 -9.02
CA LEU A 612 -18.19 37.02 -8.52
C LEU A 612 -17.29 38.15 -8.02
N GLU A 613 -16.17 37.81 -7.38
CA GLU A 613 -15.23 38.82 -6.85
C GLU A 613 -14.56 39.61 -7.98
N ARG A 614 -14.24 38.95 -9.10
CA ARG A 614 -13.69 39.58 -10.30
C ARG A 614 -14.72 40.50 -10.95
N GLU A 615 -15.95 40.03 -11.08
CA GLU A 615 -17.07 40.82 -11.63
C GLU A 615 -17.37 42.03 -10.77
N LEU A 616 -17.38 41.88 -9.45
CA LEU A 616 -17.56 42.99 -8.52
C LEU A 616 -16.42 44.02 -8.60
N ILE A 617 -15.15 43.59 -8.76
CA ILE A 617 -14.04 44.52 -8.96
C ILE A 617 -14.26 45.30 -10.25
N LEU A 618 -14.56 44.64 -11.36
CA LEU A 618 -14.76 45.27 -12.67
C LEU A 618 -16.02 46.11 -12.74
N SER A 619 -17.06 45.80 -11.96
CA SER A 619 -18.27 46.65 -11.89
C SER A 619 -18.03 47.95 -11.13
N HIS A 620 -17.03 48.01 -10.27
CA HIS A 620 -16.73 49.19 -9.45
C HIS A 620 -15.48 49.97 -9.94
N PHE A 621 -14.53 49.26 -10.56
CA PHE A 621 -13.23 49.83 -10.92
C PHE A 621 -12.79 49.37 -12.32
N ARG A 622 -12.16 50.32 -13.06
CA ARG A 622 -11.39 49.99 -14.27
C ARG A 622 -10.00 50.61 -14.24
N CYS A 623 -9.14 50.11 -15.07
CA CYS A 623 -7.84 50.76 -15.33
C CYS A 623 -8.04 52.15 -15.93
N THR A 624 -7.22 53.12 -15.52
CA THR A 624 -7.22 54.46 -16.13
C THR A 624 -6.71 54.39 -17.56
N LEU A 625 -7.34 55.17 -18.48
CA LEU A 625 -6.88 55.35 -19.82
C LEU A 625 -5.69 56.32 -19.86
N PRO A 626 -4.86 56.30 -20.93
CA PRO A 626 -3.77 57.28 -21.09
C PRO A 626 -4.31 58.71 -21.09
N GLY A 627 -3.80 59.56 -20.17
CA GLY A 627 -4.26 60.95 -20.00
C GLY A 627 -5.41 61.15 -19.07
N GLU A 628 -6.02 60.09 -18.50
CA GLU A 628 -7.12 60.18 -17.54
C GLU A 628 -6.61 60.34 -16.11
N THR A 629 -7.26 61.23 -15.35
CA THR A 629 -7.02 61.41 -13.93
C THR A 629 -7.77 60.34 -13.12
N GLY A 630 -7.03 59.32 -12.65
CA GLY A 630 -7.60 58.30 -11.76
C GLY A 630 -7.40 58.64 -10.29
N ILE A 631 -8.14 57.95 -9.44
CA ILE A 631 -7.96 58.03 -7.97
C ILE A 631 -6.95 56.96 -7.50
N PHE A 632 -6.29 57.25 -6.36
CA PHE A 632 -5.46 56.26 -5.68
C PHE A 632 -6.31 55.48 -4.68
N VAL A 633 -6.36 54.16 -4.79
CA VAL A 633 -7.07 53.29 -3.87
C VAL A 633 -6.13 52.25 -3.28
N THR A 634 -6.28 51.95 -1.99
CA THR A 634 -5.58 50.82 -1.35
C THR A 634 -6.36 49.54 -1.53
N THR A 635 -5.70 48.38 -1.38
CA THR A 635 -6.38 47.08 -1.39
C THR A 635 -7.49 46.99 -0.36
N ALA A 636 -7.32 47.67 0.82
CA ALA A 636 -8.33 47.72 1.87
C ALA A 636 -9.58 48.51 1.43
N TYR A 637 -9.39 49.59 0.66
CA TYR A 637 -10.50 50.34 0.10
C TYR A 637 -11.32 49.49 -0.87
N VAL A 638 -10.66 48.86 -1.83
CA VAL A 638 -11.30 47.96 -2.79
C VAL A 638 -12.04 46.83 -2.05
N LEU A 639 -11.41 46.24 -1.06
CA LEU A 639 -11.99 45.18 -0.22
C LEU A 639 -13.30 45.64 0.44
N ASN A 640 -13.30 46.85 1.02
CA ASN A 640 -14.50 47.42 1.69
C ASN A 640 -15.63 47.65 0.72
N GLN A 641 -15.37 48.04 -0.53
CA GLN A 641 -16.40 48.22 -1.54
C GLN A 641 -17.03 46.88 -1.95
N ILE A 642 -16.20 45.85 -2.15
CA ILE A 642 -16.66 44.56 -2.63
C ILE A 642 -17.35 43.75 -1.52
N ASN A 643 -16.82 43.77 -0.28
CA ASN A 643 -17.37 42.96 0.82
C ASN A 643 -18.82 43.35 1.21
N ARG A 644 -19.32 44.49 0.74
CA ARG A 644 -20.75 44.87 0.91
C ARG A 644 -21.69 43.93 0.19
N TYR A 645 -21.19 43.18 -0.83
CA TYR A 645 -21.99 42.34 -1.71
C TYR A 645 -21.71 40.86 -1.52
N ILE A 646 -20.77 40.49 -0.63
CA ILE A 646 -20.31 39.09 -0.46
C ILE A 646 -20.58 38.61 0.96
N ARG A 647 -21.15 37.41 1.10
CA ARG A 647 -21.47 36.82 2.43
C ARG A 647 -20.22 36.45 3.23
N GLN A 648 -19.14 36.06 2.55
CA GLN A 648 -17.86 35.73 3.20
C GLN A 648 -16.81 36.79 2.83
N PRO A 649 -16.26 37.55 3.79
CA PRO A 649 -15.28 38.58 3.49
C PRO A 649 -14.01 38.00 2.82
N LEU A 650 -13.55 38.67 1.77
CA LEU A 650 -12.29 38.33 1.13
C LEU A 650 -11.09 38.76 1.97
N SER A 651 -9.97 38.07 1.80
CA SER A 651 -8.70 38.53 2.36
C SER A 651 -8.05 39.60 1.47
N PRO A 652 -7.32 40.56 2.07
CA PRO A 652 -6.59 41.59 1.32
C PRO A 652 -5.60 40.99 0.29
N ILE A 653 -5.02 39.83 0.61
CA ILE A 653 -4.10 39.12 -0.29
C ILE A 653 -4.84 38.65 -1.55
N LYS A 654 -6.04 38.07 -1.41
CA LYS A 654 -6.85 37.59 -2.54
C LYS A 654 -7.24 38.75 -3.43
N VAL A 655 -7.71 39.87 -2.89
CA VAL A 655 -8.06 41.06 -3.66
C VAL A 655 -6.84 41.65 -4.37
N GLY A 656 -5.68 41.70 -3.73
CA GLY A 656 -4.43 42.17 -4.35
C GLY A 656 -3.98 41.32 -5.53
N LEU A 657 -4.17 40.01 -5.47
CA LEU A 657 -3.92 39.07 -6.57
C LEU A 657 -4.91 39.31 -7.73
N LEU A 658 -6.21 39.43 -7.43
CA LEU A 658 -7.24 39.68 -8.43
C LEU A 658 -7.01 41.03 -9.14
N MET A 659 -6.71 42.09 -8.43
CA MET A 659 -6.37 43.39 -9.01
C MET A 659 -5.21 43.31 -10.00
N LYS A 660 -4.16 42.55 -9.63
CA LYS A 660 -3.01 42.33 -10.52
C LYS A 660 -3.40 41.53 -11.76
N GLN A 661 -4.20 40.48 -11.62
CA GLN A 661 -4.69 39.64 -12.72
C GLN A 661 -5.59 40.43 -13.68
N LEU A 662 -6.38 41.37 -13.18
CA LEU A 662 -7.20 42.29 -13.96
C LEU A 662 -6.41 43.42 -14.62
N GLY A 663 -5.08 43.45 -14.55
CA GLY A 663 -4.22 44.41 -15.20
C GLY A 663 -3.98 45.71 -14.42
N PHE A 664 -4.51 45.82 -13.21
CA PHE A 664 -4.23 47.01 -12.39
C PHE A 664 -2.79 47.02 -11.92
N LYS A 665 -2.03 48.07 -12.33
CA LYS A 665 -0.63 48.20 -11.97
C LYS A 665 -0.49 48.74 -10.54
N PRO A 666 0.26 48.07 -9.64
CA PRO A 666 0.47 48.58 -8.27
C PRO A 666 1.37 49.80 -8.30
N ILE A 667 1.01 50.83 -7.53
CA ILE A 667 1.79 52.05 -7.34
C ILE A 667 1.97 52.34 -5.86
N ARG A 668 2.93 53.17 -5.54
CA ARG A 668 3.09 53.73 -4.18
C ARG A 668 2.77 55.21 -4.20
N TYR A 669 1.91 55.64 -3.27
CA TYR A 669 1.55 57.03 -3.05
C TYR A 669 1.49 57.32 -1.55
N ALA A 670 2.10 58.40 -1.11
CA ALA A 670 2.17 58.80 0.33
C ALA A 670 2.61 57.64 1.27
N GLY A 671 3.60 56.84 0.83
CA GLY A 671 4.13 55.68 1.61
C GLY A 671 3.27 54.42 1.58
N GLN A 672 2.06 54.47 1.06
CA GLN A 672 1.14 53.33 0.97
C GLN A 672 1.19 52.67 -0.40
N ARG A 673 1.00 51.34 -0.44
CA ARG A 673 0.86 50.55 -1.67
C ARG A 673 -0.61 50.48 -2.06
N GLY A 674 -0.92 50.77 -3.34
CA GLY A 674 -2.28 50.72 -3.87
C GLY A 674 -2.26 50.71 -5.39
N TYR A 675 -3.36 51.12 -5.98
CA TYR A 675 -3.60 51.11 -7.43
C TYR A 675 -4.14 52.46 -7.87
N ARG A 676 -3.80 52.89 -9.09
CA ARG A 676 -4.48 54.02 -9.74
C ARG A 676 -5.63 53.44 -10.56
N VAL A 677 -6.86 53.83 -10.24
CA VAL A 677 -8.08 53.31 -10.86
C VAL A 677 -9.03 54.43 -11.24
N TYR A 678 -9.90 54.18 -12.15
CA TYR A 678 -11.14 54.92 -12.30
C TYR A 678 -12.21 54.15 -11.49
N GLU A 679 -12.87 54.86 -10.58
CA GLU A 679 -13.97 54.32 -9.78
C GLU A 679 -15.29 54.76 -10.42
N TYR A 680 -16.16 53.79 -10.77
CA TYR A 680 -17.43 54.06 -11.33
C TYR A 680 -18.37 54.70 -10.32
N THR A 681 -19.15 55.69 -10.77
CA THR A 681 -20.25 56.25 -9.99
C THR A 681 -21.38 55.27 -9.80
N ALA A 682 -22.28 55.49 -8.85
CA ALA A 682 -23.43 54.63 -8.61
C ALA A 682 -24.33 54.52 -9.85
N GLU A 683 -24.45 55.58 -10.66
CA GLU A 683 -25.22 55.63 -11.90
C GLU A 683 -24.53 54.78 -12.99
N GLU A 684 -23.22 54.88 -13.15
CA GLU A 684 -22.42 54.07 -14.08
C GLU A 684 -22.45 52.58 -13.70
N ILE A 685 -22.38 52.24 -12.40
CA ILE A 685 -22.53 50.87 -11.93
C ILE A 685 -23.90 50.30 -12.32
N MET A 686 -24.96 51.05 -12.13
CA MET A 686 -26.30 50.63 -12.56
C MET A 686 -26.40 50.47 -14.07
N GLN A 687 -25.84 51.42 -14.82
CA GLN A 687 -25.83 51.33 -16.31
C GLN A 687 -25.02 50.15 -16.80
N ASN A 688 -23.84 49.88 -16.20
CA ASN A 688 -23.00 48.73 -16.54
C ASN A 688 -23.67 47.38 -16.24
N ARG A 689 -24.44 47.31 -15.14
CA ARG A 689 -25.26 46.12 -14.82
C ARG A 689 -26.39 45.92 -15.81
N HIS A 690 -27.10 47.00 -16.21
CA HIS A 690 -28.12 46.92 -17.21
C HIS A 690 -27.57 46.64 -18.63
N ALA A 691 -26.39 47.16 -18.97
CA ALA A 691 -25.75 46.87 -20.24
C ALA A 691 -25.27 45.41 -20.30
N ALA A 692 -24.71 44.86 -19.21
CA ALA A 692 -24.37 43.43 -19.14
C ALA A 692 -25.56 42.51 -19.27
N ALA A 693 -26.72 42.86 -18.67
CA ALA A 693 -27.95 42.13 -18.80
C ALA A 693 -28.52 42.24 -20.24
N ARG A 694 -28.37 43.42 -20.92
CA ARG A 694 -28.72 43.57 -22.32
C ARG A 694 -27.77 42.81 -23.28
N PHE A 695 -26.48 42.77 -23.00
CA PHE A 695 -25.52 42.03 -23.80
C PHE A 695 -25.82 40.53 -23.81
N THR A 696 -26.14 39.95 -22.62
CA THR A 696 -26.58 38.53 -22.55
C THR A 696 -27.84 38.27 -23.34
N GLN A 697 -28.77 39.22 -23.43
CA GLN A 697 -30.00 39.08 -24.20
C GLN A 697 -29.79 39.28 -25.71
N GLU A 698 -28.87 40.17 -26.13
CA GLU A 698 -28.49 40.41 -27.53
C GLU A 698 -27.62 39.28 -28.10
N ASP A 699 -26.73 38.69 -27.32
CA ASP A 699 -25.95 37.50 -27.71
C ASP A 699 -26.87 36.27 -27.94
N TRP A 700 -27.98 36.14 -27.18
CA TRP A 700 -28.95 35.09 -27.39
C TRP A 700 -29.84 35.29 -28.67
N GLN A 701 -29.87 36.50 -29.17
CA GLN A 701 -30.62 36.86 -30.37
C GLN A 701 -29.76 36.98 -31.64
N ASN A 702 -28.45 36.70 -31.56
CA ASN A 702 -27.53 36.89 -32.68
C ASN A 702 -27.68 35.72 -33.69
N PRO A 703 -28.10 35.99 -34.95
CA PRO A 703 -28.39 34.96 -35.94
C PRO A 703 -27.18 34.14 -36.38
N GLU A 704 -25.93 34.57 -36.07
CA GLU A 704 -24.72 33.84 -36.46
C GLU A 704 -24.48 32.57 -35.61
N ASP A 705 -25.08 32.43 -34.43
CA ASP A 705 -24.98 31.21 -33.61
C ASP A 705 -26.13 30.20 -33.91
N GLY A 706 -27.07 30.48 -34.81
CA GLY A 706 -28.03 29.51 -35.33
C GLY A 706 -29.03 28.93 -34.33
N ARG A 707 -29.24 29.56 -33.16
CA ARG A 707 -30.09 29.04 -32.11
C ARG A 707 -31.22 30.02 -31.78
N ALA A 708 -32.40 29.69 -32.22
CA ALA A 708 -33.63 30.16 -31.56
C ALA A 708 -33.76 29.41 -30.21
N PRO A 709 -34.15 30.06 -29.11
CA PRO A 709 -34.44 29.35 -27.87
C PRO A 709 -35.67 28.46 -28.09
N GLU A 710 -35.51 27.15 -27.96
CA GLU A 710 -36.60 26.22 -27.78
C GLU A 710 -37.16 26.38 -26.36
N GLY A 711 -38.05 27.31 -26.20
CA GLY A 711 -38.79 27.53 -24.96
C GLY A 711 -39.90 28.51 -25.21
N GLY A 712 -41.13 28.09 -25.00
CA GLY A 712 -42.31 28.89 -25.16
C GLY A 712 -42.35 30.14 -24.25
N PRO A 713 -43.26 31.07 -24.51
CA PRO A 713 -43.24 32.41 -23.92
C PRO A 713 -43.88 32.46 -22.54
N ASP A 714 -43.46 31.70 -21.55
CA ASP A 714 -43.99 31.83 -20.17
C ASP A 714 -43.06 31.21 -19.12
N GLU A 715 -41.85 31.75 -18.95
CA GLU A 715 -41.13 31.59 -17.69
C GLU A 715 -40.43 32.91 -17.32
N GLU A 716 -40.99 33.59 -16.30
CA GLU A 716 -40.34 34.72 -15.65
C GLU A 716 -38.98 34.36 -15.11
N PRO A 717 -37.94 35.19 -15.24
CA PRO A 717 -36.64 34.93 -14.71
C PRO A 717 -36.68 34.94 -13.19
N LEU A 718 -36.40 33.80 -12.58
CA LEU A 718 -36.12 33.73 -11.15
C LEU A 718 -34.82 34.51 -10.83
N LEU A 719 -35.02 35.67 -10.23
CA LEU A 719 -33.98 36.42 -9.51
C LEU A 719 -33.53 35.64 -8.28
N VAL A 720 -32.32 35.07 -8.30
CA VAL A 720 -31.56 34.74 -7.08
C VAL A 720 -30.17 35.28 -7.19
#